data_9d51f16e868436075fecd0654e8f97b0
#
_entry.id   9d51f16e868436075fecd0654e8f97b0
#
_cell.length_a   1.000
_cell.length_b   1.000
_cell.length_c   1.000
_cell.angle_alpha   90.00
_cell.angle_beta   90.00
_cell.angle_gamma   90.00
#
_symmetry.space_group_name_H-M   'P 1'
#
loop_
_entity.id
_entity.type
_entity.pdbx_description
1 polymer ?
#
loop_
_entity_poly.entity_id
_entity_poly.type
_entity_poly.pdbx_seq_one_letter_code
_entity_poly.pdbx_strand_id
1 'polypeptide(L)'
;MKKNHIKLSILLLLLCNLYAMSIQAKNSKISKVEKQLVDSTKVSGTKVGNQLASNWRKTGATFTISGSELEHMATTNLLNALNGRLPGLTVISGSGETGYDNPSFAIHGQSSWNTKTNNMLVYLDGFEVDMGALSSLSANEVESVSMVSDATELAKYGFSGDGVITVTTKKGKASRKPVISFHSRYGMQSAVELPTVLNAYDYTRLYNQARQNDGLPVKYANSDLYKSVNDPIHPNVDWYNEMLKSSAPTQNYNISFRGGSDKAQYFLILDHANNEGLYKNANEIDKDYGTNALYKKYNLRANIAVQLSKNFSIKSELSGKIEDRNTPAGFTASTLFANLLNTPSSSFPIKNPNGTWATNSDHDFNPVELLKQGGVYNGHTRNMQANTTFVEKLDMLTPGLALNGGVSFSNQYMGSYMKSFTAPTYELTKDANDNPILDASGNYVYKKHGTVASWISDGEVSHWNRSTFQLGLDYNRSFGLHSVSAMVEAKRQSYSYNGLLYEFRTQGISSAISYDYAKKYVLNVSFGYMGTDNLGSAKHYGLFPSVGAGWIVSNEEFLKDNGVIDFLKIRGSFSSTGSLDQDYRFNDKQWADNNSAGWNVGTTSVAYRGGRTEGAIGNPNTSWETKKSFNFGIEMTILKHMTAMIDVFSEKRSGIIQRPSAEIPLYAGFNLPYLNIGKVSNKGFDATLRYDGKISDFEYYVGTNVSFARNKIDYMSEVAQPYSYLYATGYRIDQNRGLQCLGYYQTSDFDASGSLNTGVVKSSYANVKPGDLKYKDQNNDGIINDYDKVPMKYSKLPEWTMGLNVGFKYKGFDLDAFFEGVTNRTVVMPASYTQPFAGGNNITPFSLNSWTPETALTATSPRLTTQTNLNNTQSSDFWMKDGSFIKLRSLELGYTLPQVVFLKKINSIRVYANGTNLFIWDKIDSLEAENLSMGYPLMKSVSLGLNIVF
;
A
#
# COMPACT_ATOMS: atom_id res chain seq x y z
N MET A 1 -24.90 8.64 31.15
CA MET A 1 -24.16 8.07 32.28
C MET A 1 -24.34 6.56 32.55
N LYS A 2 -25.49 5.92 32.26
CA LYS A 2 -25.68 4.48 32.51
C LYS A 2 -24.95 3.48 31.60
N LYS A 3 -24.49 3.89 30.40
CA LYS A 3 -23.78 2.99 29.44
C LYS A 3 -22.29 2.74 29.77
N ASN A 4 -21.64 3.56 30.57
CA ASN A 4 -20.21 3.40 30.89
C ASN A 4 -19.93 2.44 32.02
N HIS A 5 -20.90 2.20 32.92
CA HIS A 5 -20.71 1.28 34.03
C HIS A 5 -20.74 -0.21 33.65
N ILE A 6 -21.46 -0.58 32.59
CA ILE A 6 -21.50 -1.97 32.09
C ILE A 6 -20.17 -2.39 31.44
N LYS A 7 -19.50 -1.48 30.75
CA LYS A 7 -18.20 -1.73 30.12
C LYS A 7 -17.08 -1.94 31.14
N LEU A 8 -17.11 -1.22 32.26
CA LEU A 8 -16.13 -1.36 33.33
C LEU A 8 -16.35 -2.63 34.16
N SER A 9 -17.60 -3.03 34.36
CA SER A 9 -17.96 -4.24 35.10
C SER A 9 -17.57 -5.54 34.39
N ILE A 10 -17.66 -5.60 33.07
CA ILE A 10 -17.23 -6.75 32.26
C ILE A 10 -15.70 -6.88 32.27
N LEU A 11 -14.96 -5.76 32.21
CA LEU A 11 -13.50 -5.75 32.33
C LEU A 11 -13.02 -6.20 33.71
N LEU A 12 -13.68 -5.78 34.79
CA LEU A 12 -13.38 -6.19 36.16
C LEU A 12 -13.69 -7.67 36.40
N LEU A 13 -14.78 -8.21 35.85
CA LEU A 13 -15.14 -9.63 35.93
C LEU A 13 -14.12 -10.53 35.21
N LEU A 14 -13.60 -10.10 34.07
CA LEU A 14 -12.52 -10.80 33.36
C LEU A 14 -11.21 -10.78 34.15
N LEU A 15 -10.87 -9.66 34.78
CA LEU A 15 -9.66 -9.52 35.58
C LEU A 15 -9.77 -10.33 36.93
N CYS A 16 -10.96 -10.39 37.56
CA CYS A 16 -11.19 -11.19 38.73
C CYS A 16 -11.12 -12.71 38.48
N ASN A 17 -11.62 -13.19 37.32
CA ASN A 17 -11.49 -14.59 36.93
C ASN A 17 -10.03 -14.99 36.64
N LEU A 18 -9.23 -14.10 36.00
CA LEU A 18 -7.80 -14.31 35.80
C LEU A 18 -7.02 -14.36 37.13
N TYR A 19 -7.41 -13.55 38.12
CA TYR A 19 -6.80 -13.55 39.44
C TYR A 19 -7.14 -14.83 40.23
N ALA A 20 -8.38 -15.33 40.15
CA ALA A 20 -8.79 -16.58 40.77
C ALA A 20 -8.06 -17.80 40.18
N MET A 21 -7.81 -17.83 38.86
CA MET A 21 -7.02 -18.89 38.22
C MET A 21 -5.54 -18.88 38.66
N SER A 22 -4.98 -17.72 39.03
CA SER A 22 -3.58 -17.61 39.49
C SER A 22 -3.39 -18.17 40.90
N ILE A 23 -4.43 -18.20 41.73
CA ILE A 23 -4.37 -18.68 43.11
C ILE A 23 -4.41 -20.24 43.19
N GLN A 24 -5.11 -20.91 42.27
CA GLN A 24 -5.18 -22.38 42.24
C GLN A 24 -3.86 -23.05 41.76
N ALA A 25 -2.97 -22.32 41.09
CA ALA A 25 -1.69 -22.83 40.59
C ALA A 25 -0.58 -22.94 41.68
N LYS A 26 -0.85 -22.58 42.92
CA LYS A 26 0.17 -22.44 43.99
C LYS A 26 0.56 -23.72 44.73
N ASN A 27 -0.10 -24.85 44.50
CA ASN A 27 0.11 -26.07 45.28
C ASN A 27 0.47 -27.31 44.46
N SER A 28 1.64 -27.34 43.82
CA SER A 28 2.29 -28.60 43.43
C SER A 28 3.82 -28.48 43.51
N LYS A 29 4.42 -29.39 44.26
CA LYS A 29 5.88 -29.51 44.49
C LYS A 29 6.61 -29.92 43.22
N ILE A 30 7.77 -29.32 43.00
CA ILE A 30 8.59 -29.42 41.80
C ILE A 30 9.97 -29.96 42.11
N SER A 31 10.43 -30.88 41.25
CA SER A 31 11.77 -31.39 41.16
C SER A 31 12.64 -30.61 40.14
N LYS A 32 13.94 -30.60 40.46
CA LYS A 32 15.02 -29.85 39.81
C LYS A 32 15.19 -30.05 38.28
N VAL A 33 14.99 -29.00 37.51
CA VAL A 33 15.69 -28.72 36.25
C VAL A 33 15.87 -27.20 36.17
N GLU A 34 16.81 -26.69 36.94
CA GLU A 34 17.21 -25.28 36.94
C GLU A 34 18.62 -25.17 36.38
N LYS A 35 18.77 -24.98 35.04
CA LYS A 35 19.98 -24.31 34.51
C LYS A 35 19.94 -23.93 33.00
N GLN A 36 18.79 -23.94 32.34
CA GLN A 36 18.77 -23.57 30.91
C GLN A 36 17.76 -22.48 30.51
N LEU A 37 17.26 -21.66 31.44
CA LEU A 37 16.16 -20.70 31.16
C LEU A 37 16.47 -19.25 31.52
N VAL A 38 17.73 -18.83 31.54
CA VAL A 38 18.11 -17.43 31.83
C VAL A 38 18.57 -16.68 30.55
N ASP A 39 18.43 -17.23 29.38
CA ASP A 39 18.94 -16.61 28.13
C ASP A 39 17.88 -16.10 27.16
N SER A 40 16.59 -15.96 27.58
CA SER A 40 15.51 -15.51 26.68
C SER A 40 15.18 -14.01 26.73
N THR A 41 15.90 -13.22 27.50
CA THR A 41 15.85 -11.74 27.48
C THR A 41 16.90 -11.10 26.60
N LYS A 42 17.76 -11.88 25.96
CA LYS A 42 18.52 -11.39 24.83
C LYS A 42 17.55 -11.32 23.64
N VAL A 43 17.14 -10.11 23.28
CA VAL A 43 16.62 -9.81 21.95
C VAL A 43 17.78 -10.08 20.98
N SER A 44 18.02 -11.37 20.69
CA SER A 44 18.86 -11.74 19.57
C SER A 44 18.04 -11.40 18.32
N GLY A 45 18.53 -10.49 17.51
CA GLY A 45 18.09 -10.44 16.12
C GLY A 45 18.07 -11.89 15.63
N THR A 46 16.93 -12.32 15.11
CA THR A 46 16.71 -13.72 14.71
C THR A 46 17.84 -14.08 13.77
N LYS A 47 18.73 -15.00 14.17
CA LYS A 47 19.84 -15.41 13.32
C LYS A 47 19.21 -16.09 12.09
N VAL A 48 19.24 -15.43 10.94
CA VAL A 48 18.69 -15.95 9.67
C VAL A 48 19.27 -17.35 9.39
N GLY A 49 20.52 -17.60 9.77
CA GLY A 49 21.15 -18.91 9.69
C GLY A 49 20.42 -20.00 10.48
N ASN A 50 19.84 -19.68 11.65
CA ASN A 50 19.04 -20.65 12.42
C ASN A 50 17.68 -20.91 11.75
N GLN A 51 17.12 -19.93 11.04
CA GLN A 51 15.89 -20.13 10.25
C GLN A 51 16.15 -21.03 9.04
N LEU A 52 17.24 -20.86 8.30
CA LEU A 52 17.61 -21.74 7.19
C LEU A 52 17.82 -23.17 7.67
N ALA A 53 18.56 -23.34 8.77
CA ALA A 53 18.79 -24.67 9.36
C ALA A 53 17.50 -25.33 9.87
N SER A 54 16.49 -24.55 10.30
CA SER A 54 15.19 -25.10 10.71
C SER A 54 14.26 -25.42 9.55
N ASN A 55 14.42 -24.75 8.40
CA ASN A 55 13.57 -24.87 7.23
C ASN A 55 14.20 -25.68 6.09
N TRP A 56 15.19 -26.51 6.38
CA TRP A 56 15.97 -27.25 5.40
C TRP A 56 15.13 -28.17 4.47
N ARG A 57 13.91 -28.58 4.90
CA ARG A 57 12.98 -29.39 4.08
C ARG A 57 12.18 -28.59 3.05
N LYS A 58 12.13 -27.28 3.15
CA LYS A 58 11.39 -26.46 2.18
C LYS A 58 12.14 -26.41 0.86
N THR A 59 11.43 -26.63 -0.24
CA THR A 59 11.98 -26.56 -1.60
C THR A 59 11.53 -25.32 -2.36
N GLY A 60 10.57 -24.56 -1.82
CA GLY A 60 10.07 -23.29 -2.36
C GLY A 60 10.66 -22.06 -1.70
N ALA A 61 10.64 -20.94 -2.41
CA ALA A 61 11.07 -19.64 -1.91
C ALA A 61 10.14 -19.14 -0.78
N THR A 62 10.74 -18.83 0.38
CA THR A 62 10.03 -18.23 1.52
C THR A 62 10.96 -17.23 2.21
N PHE A 63 10.55 -15.97 2.24
CA PHE A 63 11.29 -14.92 2.94
C PHE A 63 10.52 -14.51 4.20
N THR A 64 11.21 -14.41 5.32
CA THR A 64 10.59 -14.14 6.62
C THR A 64 11.30 -13.00 7.34
N ILE A 65 10.51 -12.06 7.87
CA ILE A 65 10.96 -11.01 8.78
C ILE A 65 10.37 -11.23 10.17
N SER A 66 11.12 -10.92 11.21
CA SER A 66 10.64 -11.03 12.59
C SER A 66 9.79 -9.81 12.98
N GLY A 67 8.83 -10.04 13.91
CA GLY A 67 8.05 -8.94 14.49
C GLY A 67 8.93 -7.90 15.19
N SER A 68 10.05 -8.32 15.80
CA SER A 68 10.99 -7.41 16.45
C SER A 68 11.67 -6.42 15.48
N GLU A 69 11.92 -6.83 14.23
CA GLU A 69 12.44 -5.91 13.21
C GLU A 69 11.36 -4.92 12.74
N LEU A 70 10.07 -5.31 12.77
CA LEU A 70 8.96 -4.43 12.42
C LEU A 70 8.67 -3.39 13.50
N GLU A 71 8.95 -3.70 14.78
CA GLU A 71 8.77 -2.79 15.91
C GLU A 71 9.64 -1.52 15.80
N HIS A 72 10.78 -1.58 15.08
CA HIS A 72 11.66 -0.41 14.84
C HIS A 72 11.06 0.63 13.87
N MET A 73 9.92 0.37 13.27
CA MET A 73 9.21 1.36 12.45
C MET A 73 8.02 1.94 13.20
N ALA A 74 8.05 3.26 13.44
CA ALA A 74 7.01 3.99 14.15
C ALA A 74 5.78 4.23 13.25
N THR A 75 5.03 3.15 12.93
CA THR A 75 3.80 3.23 12.13
C THR A 75 2.62 2.63 12.88
N THR A 76 1.41 3.09 12.59
CA THR A 76 0.15 2.48 13.05
C THR A 76 -0.43 1.50 12.05
N ASN A 77 0.09 1.52 10.82
CA ASN A 77 -0.27 0.61 9.73
C ASN A 77 0.90 -0.35 9.47
N LEU A 78 0.71 -1.63 9.86
CA LEU A 78 1.76 -2.65 9.73
C LEU A 78 2.24 -2.83 8.28
N LEU A 79 1.38 -2.58 7.30
CA LEU A 79 1.73 -2.74 5.89
C LEU A 79 2.84 -1.79 5.46
N ASN A 80 2.87 -0.57 6.01
CA ASN A 80 3.95 0.39 5.76
C ASN A 80 5.29 -0.06 6.35
N ALA A 81 5.29 -0.92 7.37
CA ALA A 81 6.51 -1.49 7.93
C ALA A 81 7.16 -2.56 7.02
N LEU A 82 6.48 -3.03 5.98
CA LEU A 82 6.99 -4.04 5.05
C LEU A 82 7.77 -3.45 3.88
N ASN A 83 7.75 -2.12 3.69
CA ASN A 83 8.44 -1.43 2.60
C ASN A 83 9.93 -1.84 2.53
N GLY A 84 10.35 -2.39 1.37
CA GLY A 84 11.74 -2.77 1.11
C GLY A 84 12.30 -3.92 1.96
N ARG A 85 11.52 -4.54 2.85
CA ARG A 85 12.01 -5.53 3.81
C ARG A 85 11.91 -6.97 3.35
N LEU A 86 10.97 -7.29 2.47
CA LEU A 86 10.76 -8.64 1.95
C LEU A 86 11.13 -8.67 0.46
N PRO A 87 12.14 -9.46 0.06
CA PRO A 87 12.49 -9.60 -1.35
C PRO A 87 11.29 -10.08 -2.17
N GLY A 88 11.15 -9.58 -3.39
CA GLY A 88 10.02 -9.89 -4.28
C GLY A 88 8.73 -9.12 -3.97
N LEU A 89 8.63 -8.46 -2.81
CA LEU A 89 7.50 -7.63 -2.43
C LEU A 89 7.78 -6.15 -2.72
N THR A 90 7.09 -5.59 -3.69
CA THR A 90 7.06 -4.14 -3.94
C THR A 90 5.93 -3.53 -3.12
N VAL A 91 6.24 -2.52 -2.33
CA VAL A 91 5.28 -1.74 -1.55
C VAL A 91 5.47 -0.27 -1.91
N ILE A 92 4.38 0.43 -2.25
CA ILE A 92 4.42 1.85 -2.60
C ILE A 92 3.41 2.59 -1.73
N SER A 93 3.90 3.53 -0.94
CA SER A 93 3.05 4.35 -0.08
C SER A 93 2.20 5.30 -0.93
N GLY A 94 0.88 5.28 -0.74
CA GLY A 94 -0.07 6.05 -1.54
C GLY A 94 -0.52 7.37 -0.91
N SER A 95 -0.52 7.46 0.42
CA SER A 95 -0.97 8.63 1.19
C SER A 95 -0.35 8.59 2.58
N GLY A 96 -0.14 9.77 3.15
CA GLY A 96 0.22 9.93 4.57
C GLY A 96 -0.97 10.33 5.45
N GLU A 97 -2.19 10.38 4.89
CA GLU A 97 -3.37 10.75 5.66
C GLU A 97 -3.67 9.72 6.74
N THR A 98 -3.72 10.20 7.96
CA THR A 98 -3.91 9.38 9.15
C THR A 98 -5.16 8.49 9.06
N GLY A 99 -4.96 7.16 9.07
CA GLY A 99 -6.03 6.16 8.92
C GLY A 99 -6.48 5.87 7.48
N TYR A 100 -5.89 6.54 6.47
CA TYR A 100 -6.07 6.31 5.04
C TYR A 100 -4.72 6.13 4.31
N ASP A 101 -3.73 5.60 5.02
CA ASP A 101 -2.34 5.44 4.61
C ASP A 101 -1.99 4.02 4.10
N ASN A 102 -2.97 3.32 3.54
CA ASN A 102 -2.72 1.98 2.99
C ASN A 102 -1.84 2.06 1.73
N PRO A 103 -0.72 1.32 1.70
CA PRO A 103 0.11 1.23 0.51
C PRO A 103 -0.48 0.29 -0.54
N SER A 104 0.01 0.38 -1.76
CA SER A 104 -0.22 -0.60 -2.82
C SER A 104 0.88 -1.67 -2.83
N PHE A 105 0.54 -2.88 -3.28
CA PHE A 105 1.42 -4.04 -3.25
C PHE A 105 1.53 -4.72 -4.61
N ALA A 106 2.69 -5.32 -4.87
CA ALA A 106 2.90 -6.26 -5.96
C ALA A 106 3.95 -7.30 -5.54
N ILE A 107 3.71 -8.58 -5.85
CA ILE A 107 4.71 -9.65 -5.72
C ILE A 107 5.30 -9.90 -7.11
N HIS A 108 6.62 -9.84 -7.24
CA HIS A 108 7.34 -9.94 -8.50
C HIS A 108 6.82 -8.97 -9.58
N GLY A 109 6.39 -7.76 -9.17
CA GLY A 109 5.74 -6.80 -10.06
C GLY A 109 4.31 -7.22 -10.41
N GLN A 110 3.88 -6.92 -11.64
CA GLN A 110 2.51 -7.19 -12.10
C GLN A 110 2.52 -8.37 -13.05
N SER A 111 1.73 -9.41 -12.79
CA SER A 111 1.68 -10.64 -13.58
C SER A 111 0.38 -10.79 -14.40
N SER A 112 -0.62 -9.92 -14.15
CA SER A 112 -1.87 -9.83 -14.89
C SER A 112 -2.30 -8.37 -15.04
N TRP A 113 -2.93 -8.00 -16.14
CA TRP A 113 -3.61 -6.70 -16.26
C TRP A 113 -4.95 -6.66 -15.53
N ASN A 114 -5.49 -7.80 -15.15
CA ASN A 114 -6.62 -7.86 -14.22
C ASN A 114 -6.11 -7.60 -12.79
N THR A 115 -6.30 -6.37 -12.31
CA THR A 115 -5.80 -5.96 -11.00
C THR A 115 -6.38 -6.76 -9.84
N LYS A 116 -7.59 -7.32 -10.02
CA LYS A 116 -8.24 -8.18 -9.02
C LYS A 116 -7.54 -9.54 -8.87
N THR A 117 -6.92 -10.05 -9.91
CA THR A 117 -6.19 -11.34 -9.87
C THR A 117 -4.71 -11.19 -9.51
N ASN A 118 -4.19 -9.97 -9.48
CA ASN A 118 -2.88 -9.65 -8.90
C ASN A 118 -2.94 -9.50 -7.36
N ASN A 119 -4.12 -9.66 -6.76
CA ASN A 119 -4.28 -9.54 -5.32
C ASN A 119 -3.51 -10.64 -4.59
N MET A 120 -2.71 -10.20 -3.66
CA MET A 120 -1.98 -11.03 -2.71
C MET A 120 -2.95 -11.51 -1.63
N LEU A 121 -2.97 -12.81 -1.36
CA LEU A 121 -3.71 -13.34 -0.23
C LEU A 121 -2.95 -13.13 1.07
N VAL A 122 -3.68 -12.87 2.14
CA VAL A 122 -3.13 -12.69 3.48
C VAL A 122 -3.70 -13.75 4.40
N TYR A 123 -2.81 -14.41 5.11
CA TYR A 123 -3.17 -15.38 6.16
C TYR A 123 -2.68 -14.90 7.52
N LEU A 124 -3.58 -14.84 8.46
CA LEU A 124 -3.28 -14.54 9.86
C LEU A 124 -3.51 -15.79 10.71
N ASP A 125 -2.44 -16.31 11.29
CA ASP A 125 -2.45 -17.53 12.12
C ASP A 125 -3.10 -18.75 11.43
N GLY A 126 -2.96 -18.86 10.09
CA GLY A 126 -3.44 -19.98 9.29
C GLY A 126 -4.80 -19.79 8.63
N PHE A 127 -5.48 -18.65 8.86
CA PHE A 127 -6.76 -18.34 8.21
C PHE A 127 -6.65 -17.10 7.34
N GLU A 128 -7.33 -17.14 6.21
CA GLU A 128 -7.38 -16.01 5.28
C GLU A 128 -8.11 -14.81 5.89
N VAL A 129 -7.52 -13.63 5.73
CA VAL A 129 -8.07 -12.35 6.18
C VAL A 129 -7.95 -11.30 5.07
N ASP A 130 -8.69 -10.20 5.21
CA ASP A 130 -8.53 -9.07 4.31
C ASP A 130 -7.29 -8.24 4.64
N MET A 131 -6.78 -7.53 3.65
CA MET A 131 -5.64 -6.62 3.79
C MET A 131 -5.87 -5.57 4.89
N GLY A 132 -7.12 -5.11 5.09
CA GLY A 132 -7.50 -4.20 6.17
C GLY A 132 -7.31 -4.80 7.57
N ALA A 133 -7.47 -6.11 7.72
CA ALA A 133 -7.17 -6.77 8.99
C ALA A 133 -5.66 -6.75 9.30
N LEU A 134 -4.81 -6.85 8.26
CA LEU A 134 -3.36 -6.78 8.39
C LEU A 134 -2.88 -5.35 8.66
N SER A 135 -3.42 -4.33 7.96
CA SER A 135 -3.05 -2.93 8.16
C SER A 135 -3.26 -2.48 9.60
N SER A 136 -4.28 -2.98 10.23
CA SER A 136 -4.66 -2.62 11.60
C SER A 136 -3.94 -3.41 12.69
N LEU A 137 -3.07 -4.40 12.37
CA LEU A 137 -2.25 -5.07 13.37
C LEU A 137 -1.20 -4.12 13.96
N SER A 138 -0.90 -4.30 15.24
CA SER A 138 0.29 -3.69 15.86
C SER A 138 1.51 -4.57 15.62
N ALA A 139 2.68 -3.98 15.32
CA ALA A 139 3.93 -4.73 15.23
C ALA A 139 4.21 -5.54 16.51
N ASN A 140 3.76 -5.03 17.67
CA ASN A 140 3.92 -5.67 18.96
C ASN A 140 3.10 -6.98 19.13
N GLU A 141 2.10 -7.24 18.26
CA GLU A 141 1.35 -8.50 18.25
C GLU A 141 2.03 -9.58 17.41
N VAL A 142 2.91 -9.17 16.49
CA VAL A 142 3.47 -10.01 15.44
C VAL A 142 4.70 -10.76 15.94
N GLU A 143 4.77 -12.06 15.70
CA GLU A 143 5.98 -12.87 15.86
C GLU A 143 6.81 -12.86 14.60
N SER A 144 6.16 -13.03 13.41
CA SER A 144 6.82 -13.00 12.11
C SER A 144 5.84 -12.71 10.97
N VAL A 145 6.37 -12.15 9.89
CA VAL A 145 5.70 -12.02 8.59
C VAL A 145 6.53 -12.77 7.58
N SER A 146 5.90 -13.66 6.80
CA SER A 146 6.57 -14.41 5.73
C SER A 146 5.86 -14.17 4.42
N MET A 147 6.63 -13.95 3.37
CA MET A 147 6.17 -13.97 1.99
C MET A 147 6.47 -15.34 1.39
N VAL A 148 5.46 -15.96 0.81
CA VAL A 148 5.53 -17.25 0.13
C VAL A 148 5.10 -17.04 -1.31
N SER A 149 6.01 -17.23 -2.25
CA SER A 149 5.77 -17.02 -3.68
C SER A 149 5.76 -18.32 -4.49
N ASP A 150 6.18 -19.43 -3.88
CA ASP A 150 6.30 -20.75 -4.53
C ASP A 150 5.17 -21.70 -4.12
N ALA A 151 4.52 -22.34 -5.11
CA ALA A 151 3.36 -23.18 -4.87
C ALA A 151 3.63 -24.46 -4.11
N THR A 152 4.88 -24.94 -4.05
CA THR A 152 5.21 -26.11 -3.21
C THR A 152 4.92 -25.85 -1.73
N GLU A 153 5.06 -24.59 -1.33
CA GLU A 153 4.73 -24.12 0.02
C GLU A 153 3.28 -23.58 0.12
N LEU A 154 2.66 -23.24 -1.02
CA LEU A 154 1.33 -22.64 -1.07
C LEU A 154 0.19 -23.66 -1.02
N ALA A 155 0.45 -24.94 -1.24
CA ALA A 155 -0.57 -25.98 -1.32
C ALA A 155 -1.52 -25.99 -0.11
N LYS A 156 -1.01 -25.76 1.08
CA LYS A 156 -1.78 -25.70 2.33
C LYS A 156 -2.71 -24.49 2.43
N TYR A 157 -2.46 -23.45 1.64
CA TYR A 157 -3.29 -22.22 1.63
C TYR A 157 -4.39 -22.29 0.55
N GLY A 158 -4.34 -23.31 -0.31
CA GLY A 158 -5.25 -23.44 -1.45
C GLY A 158 -4.70 -22.76 -2.70
N PHE A 159 -5.50 -21.99 -3.40
CA PHE A 159 -5.07 -21.24 -4.59
C PHE A 159 -4.74 -19.80 -4.22
N SER A 160 -3.66 -19.27 -4.74
CA SER A 160 -3.12 -17.99 -4.29
C SER A 160 -2.40 -17.21 -5.38
N GLY A 161 -2.96 -17.15 -6.58
CA GLY A 161 -2.51 -16.23 -7.63
C GLY A 161 -1.01 -15.94 -7.65
N ASP A 162 -0.61 -14.78 -7.14
CA ASP A 162 0.78 -14.31 -7.17
C ASP A 162 1.61 -14.71 -5.95
N GLY A 163 0.98 -15.07 -4.85
CA GLY A 163 1.66 -15.45 -3.62
C GLY A 163 0.84 -15.13 -2.38
N VAL A 164 1.39 -15.44 -1.22
CA VAL A 164 0.73 -15.29 0.07
C VAL A 164 1.65 -14.57 1.05
N ILE A 165 1.11 -13.60 1.77
CA ILE A 165 1.69 -13.11 3.02
C ILE A 165 1.07 -13.86 4.18
N THR A 166 1.92 -14.50 4.99
CA THR A 166 1.50 -15.15 6.22
C THR A 166 2.01 -14.38 7.42
N VAL A 167 1.11 -14.05 8.31
CA VAL A 167 1.44 -13.40 9.58
C VAL A 167 1.18 -14.37 10.71
N THR A 168 2.18 -14.56 11.53
CA THR A 168 2.07 -15.32 12.77
C THR A 168 2.11 -14.34 13.93
N THR A 169 1.11 -14.41 14.82
CA THR A 169 1.05 -13.59 16.02
C THR A 169 1.80 -14.24 17.17
N LYS A 170 2.23 -13.43 18.15
CA LYS A 170 2.91 -13.91 19.35
C LYS A 170 2.04 -14.89 20.10
N LYS A 171 2.61 -16.00 20.55
CA LYS A 171 1.93 -17.07 21.28
C LYS A 171 2.35 -17.08 22.76
N GLY A 172 1.56 -17.73 23.59
CA GLY A 172 1.92 -18.02 24.97
C GLY A 172 3.20 -18.87 25.07
N LYS A 173 3.87 -18.81 26.20
CA LYS A 173 5.03 -19.67 26.52
C LYS A 173 4.81 -20.31 27.88
N ALA A 174 5.20 -21.58 28.01
CA ALA A 174 5.26 -22.22 29.33
C ALA A 174 6.31 -21.45 30.16
N SER A 175 5.86 -20.77 31.20
CA SER A 175 6.70 -19.95 32.08
C SER A 175 6.12 -19.95 33.49
N ARG A 176 6.95 -20.12 34.50
CA ARG A 176 6.51 -20.10 35.91
C ARG A 176 5.96 -18.73 36.34
N LYS A 177 6.46 -17.65 35.73
CA LYS A 177 6.00 -16.28 35.93
C LYS A 177 5.53 -15.69 34.62
N PRO A 178 4.40 -15.00 34.60
CA PRO A 178 4.00 -14.25 33.42
C PRO A 178 4.97 -13.12 33.17
N VAL A 179 5.28 -12.86 31.90
CA VAL A 179 6.02 -11.68 31.45
C VAL A 179 5.00 -10.62 31.09
N ILE A 180 5.08 -9.47 31.73
CA ILE A 180 4.26 -8.30 31.44
C ILE A 180 5.16 -7.28 30.73
N SER A 181 4.75 -6.81 29.57
CA SER A 181 5.49 -5.78 28.86
C SER A 181 4.59 -4.56 28.65
N PHE A 182 5.13 -3.40 28.95
CA PHE A 182 4.49 -2.11 28.69
C PHE A 182 5.35 -1.34 27.69
N HIS A 183 4.73 -0.86 26.63
CA HIS A 183 5.38 -0.05 25.61
C HIS A 183 4.61 1.26 25.45
N SER A 184 5.33 2.38 25.41
CA SER A 184 4.81 3.72 25.20
C SER A 184 5.67 4.46 24.19
N ARG A 185 5.05 5.12 23.24
CA ARG A 185 5.72 5.96 22.25
C ARG A 185 4.93 7.23 22.04
N TYR A 186 5.62 8.36 22.12
CA TYR A 186 5.11 9.69 21.80
C TYR A 186 6.02 10.37 20.77
N GLY A 187 5.44 10.93 19.73
CA GLY A 187 6.19 11.56 18.66
C GLY A 187 5.44 12.69 17.98
N MET A 188 6.16 13.37 17.10
CA MET A 188 5.66 14.38 16.20
C MET A 188 5.87 13.93 14.77
N GLN A 189 4.88 14.13 13.93
CA GLN A 189 4.92 13.84 12.49
C GLN A 189 4.73 15.12 11.67
N SER A 190 5.39 15.19 10.52
CA SER A 190 5.33 16.31 9.58
C SER A 190 5.37 15.77 8.15
N ALA A 191 5.00 16.59 7.16
CA ALA A 191 5.15 16.20 5.76
C ALA A 191 6.60 15.88 5.42
N VAL A 192 6.85 14.84 4.62
CA VAL A 192 8.17 14.57 4.03
C VAL A 192 8.55 15.74 3.14
N GLU A 193 7.65 16.09 2.22
CA GLU A 193 7.77 17.21 1.30
C GLU A 193 6.38 17.73 0.94
N LEU A 194 6.26 19.04 0.72
CA LEU A 194 5.07 19.67 0.18
C LEU A 194 5.43 20.27 -1.20
N PRO A 195 4.51 20.24 -2.16
CA PRO A 195 4.74 20.90 -3.45
C PRO A 195 5.05 22.38 -3.25
N THR A 196 6.06 22.88 -3.95
CA THR A 196 6.38 24.30 -3.96
C THR A 196 5.65 24.97 -5.12
N VAL A 197 4.93 26.05 -4.80
CA VAL A 197 4.24 26.92 -5.77
C VAL A 197 4.84 28.31 -5.73
N LEU A 198 4.67 29.08 -6.80
CA LEU A 198 5.17 30.45 -6.85
C LEU A 198 4.22 31.40 -6.08
N ASN A 199 4.81 32.45 -5.51
CA ASN A 199 4.06 33.53 -4.87
C ASN A 199 3.30 34.37 -5.92
N ALA A 200 2.42 35.26 -5.44
CA ALA A 200 1.55 36.08 -6.29
C ALA A 200 2.32 37.05 -7.20
N TYR A 201 3.46 37.61 -6.76
CA TYR A 201 4.29 38.47 -7.57
C TYR A 201 4.87 37.75 -8.78
N ASP A 202 5.49 36.56 -8.57
CA ASP A 202 6.06 35.79 -9.65
C ASP A 202 4.97 35.23 -10.58
N TYR A 203 3.84 34.80 -10.01
CA TYR A 203 2.70 34.34 -10.79
C TYR A 203 2.21 35.42 -11.75
N THR A 204 1.92 36.64 -11.26
CA THR A 204 1.35 37.71 -12.07
C THR A 204 2.33 38.18 -13.16
N ARG A 205 3.63 38.24 -12.85
CA ARG A 205 4.69 38.57 -13.80
C ARG A 205 4.77 37.53 -14.93
N LEU A 206 4.81 36.25 -14.59
CA LEU A 206 4.91 35.19 -15.59
C LEU A 206 3.60 34.99 -16.36
N TYR A 207 2.44 35.25 -15.73
CA TYR A 207 1.14 35.29 -16.40
C TYR A 207 1.11 36.36 -17.49
N ASN A 208 1.61 37.57 -17.20
CA ASN A 208 1.72 38.63 -18.17
C ASN A 208 2.66 38.26 -19.32
N GLN A 209 3.79 37.61 -19.03
CA GLN A 209 4.70 37.05 -20.06
C GLN A 209 3.97 36.03 -20.96
N ALA A 210 3.19 35.11 -20.33
CA ALA A 210 2.40 34.13 -21.08
C ALA A 210 1.39 34.79 -22.01
N ARG A 211 0.69 35.84 -21.55
CA ARG A 211 -0.24 36.61 -22.40
C ARG A 211 0.46 37.30 -23.54
N GLN A 212 1.63 37.89 -23.30
CA GLN A 212 2.44 38.48 -24.38
C GLN A 212 2.87 37.45 -25.41
N ASN A 213 3.28 36.26 -24.99
CA ASN A 213 3.58 35.13 -25.89
C ASN A 213 2.37 34.71 -26.75
N ASP A 214 1.16 34.88 -26.20
CA ASP A 214 -0.11 34.58 -26.89
C ASP A 214 -0.60 35.75 -27.77
N GLY A 215 0.08 36.90 -27.76
CA GLY A 215 -0.34 38.10 -28.45
C GLY A 215 -1.51 38.84 -27.80
N LEU A 216 -1.71 38.61 -26.50
CA LEU A 216 -2.78 39.21 -25.69
C LEU A 216 -2.26 40.35 -24.83
N PRO A 217 -3.08 41.38 -24.50
CA PRO A 217 -2.69 42.45 -23.57
C PRO A 217 -2.41 41.87 -22.19
N VAL A 218 -1.53 42.51 -21.40
CA VAL A 218 -1.25 42.16 -20.01
C VAL A 218 -2.54 42.24 -19.18
N LYS A 219 -2.68 41.39 -18.21
CA LYS A 219 -3.81 41.35 -17.27
C LYS A 219 -3.50 42.14 -15.99
N TYR A 220 -2.30 41.98 -15.48
CA TYR A 220 -1.85 42.60 -14.24
C TYR A 220 -1.02 43.83 -14.57
N ALA A 221 -1.62 45.05 -14.44
CA ALA A 221 -0.96 46.30 -14.81
C ALA A 221 0.31 46.54 -14.00
N ASN A 222 0.32 46.15 -12.72
CA ASN A 222 1.47 46.29 -11.84
C ASN A 222 1.61 45.06 -10.91
N SER A 223 2.51 44.17 -11.24
CA SER A 223 2.80 42.95 -10.43
C SER A 223 3.39 43.25 -9.04
N ASP A 224 4.00 44.46 -8.87
CA ASP A 224 4.57 44.85 -7.57
C ASP A 224 3.53 44.99 -6.47
N LEU A 225 2.27 45.24 -6.81
CA LEU A 225 1.14 45.32 -5.85
C LEU A 225 0.91 43.97 -5.16
N TYR A 226 1.26 42.87 -5.80
CA TYR A 226 1.12 41.50 -5.29
C TYR A 226 2.27 40.99 -4.40
N LYS A 227 3.18 41.88 -3.98
CA LYS A 227 4.26 41.54 -3.03
C LYS A 227 3.76 41.52 -1.58
N SER A 228 2.74 42.29 -1.25
CA SER A 228 2.18 42.38 0.10
C SER A 228 1.33 41.13 0.43
N VAL A 229 1.56 40.56 1.61
CA VAL A 229 0.74 39.42 2.10
C VAL A 229 -0.57 39.82 2.75
N ASN A 230 -0.78 41.13 3.01
CA ASN A 230 -1.94 41.67 3.75
C ASN A 230 -2.87 42.53 2.89
N ASP A 231 -2.69 42.55 1.59
CA ASP A 231 -3.57 43.30 0.69
C ASP A 231 -4.74 42.43 0.21
N PRO A 232 -5.97 42.68 0.63
CA PRO A 232 -7.12 41.90 0.21
C PRO A 232 -7.55 42.15 -1.25
N ILE A 233 -7.04 43.23 -1.89
CA ILE A 233 -7.32 43.57 -3.28
C ILE A 233 -6.30 42.94 -4.22
N HIS A 234 -5.04 42.88 -3.78
CA HIS A 234 -3.94 42.22 -4.51
C HIS A 234 -3.37 41.09 -3.63
N PRO A 235 -4.09 39.98 -3.48
CA PRO A 235 -3.78 38.94 -2.50
C PRO A 235 -2.48 38.21 -2.84
N ASN A 236 -1.78 37.77 -1.77
CA ASN A 236 -0.63 36.89 -1.84
C ASN A 236 -0.74 35.85 -0.73
N VAL A 237 -1.55 34.82 -0.96
CA VAL A 237 -1.93 33.82 0.05
C VAL A 237 -1.08 32.57 -0.10
N ASP A 238 -0.39 32.17 0.98
CA ASP A 238 0.25 30.85 1.09
C ASP A 238 -0.80 29.82 1.58
N TRP A 239 -1.47 29.19 0.62
CA TRP A 239 -2.55 28.24 0.90
C TRP A 239 -2.12 27.04 1.74
N TYR A 240 -0.88 26.51 1.54
CA TYR A 240 -0.38 25.40 2.35
C TYR A 240 -0.18 25.81 3.80
N ASN A 241 0.42 26.99 4.04
CA ASN A 241 0.61 27.50 5.39
C ASN A 241 -0.72 27.83 6.07
N GLU A 242 -1.73 28.34 5.33
CA GLU A 242 -3.06 28.63 5.89
C GLU A 242 -3.83 27.38 6.29
N MET A 243 -3.66 26.29 5.57
CA MET A 243 -4.40 25.04 5.77
C MET A 243 -3.72 24.06 6.73
N LEU A 244 -2.38 24.02 6.76
CA LEU A 244 -1.64 22.96 7.40
C LEU A 244 -0.82 23.44 8.62
N LYS A 245 -0.77 22.60 9.64
CA LYS A 245 0.21 22.67 10.73
C LYS A 245 1.56 22.16 10.24
N SER A 246 2.65 22.67 10.78
CA SER A 246 3.99 22.18 10.49
C SER A 246 4.22 20.76 11.03
N SER A 247 3.52 20.39 12.11
CA SER A 247 3.62 19.06 12.71
C SER A 247 2.36 18.70 13.51
N ALA A 248 2.18 17.40 13.77
CA ALA A 248 1.08 16.86 14.54
C ALA A 248 1.55 15.70 15.44
N PRO A 249 0.94 15.49 16.62
CA PRO A 249 1.33 14.43 17.53
C PRO A 249 0.90 13.04 17.06
N THR A 250 1.71 12.04 17.40
CA THR A 250 1.41 10.61 17.25
C THR A 250 1.73 9.88 18.55
N GLN A 251 0.84 8.98 18.95
CA GLN A 251 0.93 8.25 20.22
C GLN A 251 0.60 6.78 20.03
N ASN A 252 1.35 5.91 20.68
CA ASN A 252 1.03 4.48 20.76
C ASN A 252 1.36 3.95 22.15
N TYR A 253 0.42 3.22 22.73
CA TYR A 253 0.54 2.59 24.03
C TYR A 253 0.07 1.14 23.94
N ASN A 254 0.86 0.21 24.45
CA ASN A 254 0.38 -1.16 24.57
C ASN A 254 0.86 -1.82 25.88
N ILE A 255 0.07 -2.76 26.33
CA ILE A 255 0.42 -3.65 27.42
C ILE A 255 0.15 -5.08 27.00
N SER A 256 1.12 -5.96 27.23
CA SER A 256 0.97 -7.38 26.91
C SER A 256 1.31 -8.27 28.10
N PHE A 257 0.65 -9.42 28.12
CA PHE A 257 0.80 -10.47 29.13
C PHE A 257 1.10 -11.77 28.42
N ARG A 258 2.22 -12.40 28.73
CA ARG A 258 2.66 -13.65 28.12
C ARG A 258 3.05 -14.65 29.19
N GLY A 259 2.45 -15.83 29.17
CA GLY A 259 2.73 -16.83 30.21
C GLY A 259 2.03 -18.15 29.97
N GLY A 260 2.02 -18.97 31.03
CA GLY A 260 1.31 -20.22 31.02
C GLY A 260 2.09 -21.38 31.66
N SER A 261 1.54 -22.56 31.53
CA SER A 261 2.12 -23.83 31.92
C SER A 261 2.18 -24.77 30.71
N ASP A 262 2.64 -26.01 30.92
CA ASP A 262 2.59 -27.05 29.87
C ASP A 262 1.16 -27.39 29.44
N LYS A 263 0.17 -27.14 30.34
CA LYS A 263 -1.25 -27.41 30.05
C LYS A 263 -2.00 -26.25 29.44
N ALA A 264 -1.64 -25.00 29.75
CA ALA A 264 -2.30 -23.82 29.21
C ALA A 264 -1.31 -22.68 29.03
N GLN A 265 -1.29 -22.10 27.87
CA GLN A 265 -0.41 -20.99 27.50
C GLN A 265 -1.25 -19.85 26.95
N TYR A 266 -0.88 -18.62 27.25
CA TYR A 266 -1.61 -17.44 26.80
C TYR A 266 -0.70 -16.28 26.42
N PHE A 267 -1.18 -15.51 25.45
CA PHE A 267 -0.69 -14.19 25.10
C PHE A 267 -1.90 -13.26 24.99
N LEU A 268 -1.87 -12.18 25.72
CA LEU A 268 -2.90 -11.14 25.70
C LEU A 268 -2.21 -9.80 25.43
N ILE A 269 -2.75 -8.97 24.55
CA ILE A 269 -2.29 -7.60 24.31
C ILE A 269 -3.47 -6.65 24.18
N LEU A 270 -3.31 -5.48 24.78
CA LEU A 270 -4.13 -4.29 24.57
C LEU A 270 -3.26 -3.23 23.92
N ASP A 271 -3.67 -2.70 22.79
CA ASP A 271 -2.97 -1.66 22.02
C ASP A 271 -3.90 -0.48 21.79
N HIS A 272 -3.36 0.73 21.96
CA HIS A 272 -4.04 1.98 21.66
C HIS A 272 -3.12 2.89 20.86
N ALA A 273 -3.62 3.40 19.75
CA ALA A 273 -2.94 4.43 18.94
C ALA A 273 -3.84 5.64 18.75
N ASN A 274 -3.22 6.81 18.76
CA ASN A 274 -3.87 8.09 18.48
C ASN A 274 -2.94 8.93 17.60
N ASN A 275 -3.35 9.17 16.35
CA ASN A 275 -2.59 9.95 15.38
C ASN A 275 -3.41 11.13 14.89
N GLU A 276 -2.82 12.31 14.91
CA GLU A 276 -3.41 13.51 14.35
C GLU A 276 -2.81 13.85 12.99
N GLY A 277 -3.63 14.41 12.12
CA GLY A 277 -3.20 14.95 10.83
C GLY A 277 -2.71 16.39 10.91
N LEU A 278 -2.34 16.93 9.74
CA LEU A 278 -1.77 18.26 9.62
C LEU A 278 -2.79 19.38 9.40
N TYR A 279 -4.09 19.10 9.21
CA TYR A 279 -5.07 20.17 9.04
C TYR A 279 -5.14 21.05 10.30
N LYS A 280 -5.21 22.35 10.13
CA LYS A 280 -5.48 23.28 11.24
C LYS A 280 -6.89 22.98 11.78
N ASN A 281 -6.99 22.79 13.09
CA ASN A 281 -8.30 22.56 13.72
C ASN A 281 -9.03 23.88 13.91
N ALA A 282 -10.07 24.15 13.12
CA ALA A 282 -10.70 25.47 13.07
C ALA A 282 -12.20 25.42 12.73
N ASN A 283 -12.93 24.38 13.20
CA ASN A 283 -14.36 24.27 12.95
C ASN A 283 -15.12 25.40 13.62
N GLU A 284 -15.79 26.24 12.83
CA GLU A 284 -16.63 27.34 13.27
C GLU A 284 -18.12 26.97 13.38
N ILE A 285 -18.55 25.88 12.73
CA ILE A 285 -19.95 25.42 12.67
C ILE A 285 -20.30 24.56 13.87
N ASP A 286 -19.41 23.69 14.30
CA ASP A 286 -19.67 22.74 15.37
C ASP A 286 -18.42 22.57 16.23
N LYS A 287 -18.39 23.22 17.38
CA LYS A 287 -17.24 23.21 18.28
C LYS A 287 -16.99 21.88 18.96
N ASP A 288 -17.96 20.97 18.93
CA ASP A 288 -17.85 19.64 19.50
C ASP A 288 -17.03 18.69 18.60
N TYR A 289 -16.81 19.05 17.34
CA TYR A 289 -16.07 18.28 16.35
C TYR A 289 -14.89 19.06 15.76
N GLY A 290 -13.71 18.52 15.86
CA GLY A 290 -12.53 19.07 15.19
C GLY A 290 -12.52 18.78 13.70
N THR A 291 -11.97 19.71 12.89
CA THR A 291 -11.76 19.52 11.44
C THR A 291 -10.38 18.96 11.08
N ASN A 292 -9.56 18.60 12.06
CA ASN A 292 -8.30 17.90 11.79
C ASN A 292 -8.55 16.43 11.51
N ALA A 293 -7.73 15.83 10.63
CA ALA A 293 -7.69 14.38 10.49
C ALA A 293 -7.24 13.76 11.83
N LEU A 294 -8.01 12.79 12.32
CA LEU A 294 -7.74 12.10 13.57
C LEU A 294 -8.03 10.62 13.40
N TYR A 295 -7.07 9.78 13.79
CA TYR A 295 -7.23 8.34 13.81
C TYR A 295 -7.00 7.79 15.20
N LYS A 296 -8.01 7.11 15.74
CA LYS A 296 -7.93 6.40 17.02
C LYS A 296 -8.17 4.92 16.79
N LYS A 297 -7.27 4.12 17.32
CA LYS A 297 -7.35 2.66 17.26
C LYS A 297 -7.27 2.06 18.66
N TYR A 298 -8.13 1.09 18.91
CA TYR A 298 -8.08 0.22 20.09
C TYR A 298 -8.10 -1.22 19.60
N ASN A 299 -7.14 -2.01 20.03
CA ASN A 299 -7.02 -3.40 19.64
C ASN A 299 -6.83 -4.28 20.87
N LEU A 300 -7.58 -5.37 20.91
CA LEU A 300 -7.46 -6.46 21.88
C LEU A 300 -7.18 -7.74 21.12
N ARG A 301 -6.14 -8.47 21.53
CA ARG A 301 -5.90 -9.85 21.06
C ARG A 301 -5.64 -10.77 22.23
N ALA A 302 -6.23 -11.98 22.15
CA ALA A 302 -6.01 -13.05 23.10
C ALA A 302 -5.72 -14.35 22.33
N ASN A 303 -4.52 -14.89 22.50
CA ASN A 303 -4.10 -16.18 21.96
C ASN A 303 -3.95 -17.17 23.13
N ILE A 304 -4.74 -18.23 23.13
CA ILE A 304 -4.81 -19.22 24.19
C ILE A 304 -4.60 -20.60 23.59
N ALA A 305 -3.68 -21.37 24.14
CA ALA A 305 -3.45 -22.77 23.78
C ALA A 305 -3.64 -23.63 25.02
N VAL A 306 -4.44 -24.69 24.90
CA VAL A 306 -4.76 -25.61 26.00
C VAL A 306 -4.49 -27.03 25.56
N GLN A 307 -3.68 -27.76 26.34
CA GLN A 307 -3.47 -29.19 26.21
C GLN A 307 -4.47 -29.91 27.13
N LEU A 308 -5.58 -30.37 26.55
CA LEU A 308 -6.66 -31.01 27.31
C LEU A 308 -6.31 -32.44 27.71
N SER A 309 -5.60 -33.17 26.87
CA SER A 309 -5.05 -34.49 27.13
C SER A 309 -3.64 -34.60 26.57
N LYS A 310 -2.95 -35.75 26.74
CA LYS A 310 -1.66 -36.00 26.12
C LYS A 310 -1.73 -35.92 24.57
N ASN A 311 -2.90 -36.23 24.02
CA ASN A 311 -3.09 -36.34 22.56
C ASN A 311 -3.89 -35.17 22.01
N PHE A 312 -4.74 -34.48 22.78
CA PHE A 312 -5.68 -33.49 22.32
C PHE A 312 -5.33 -32.07 22.81
N SER A 313 -5.15 -31.17 21.87
CA SER A 313 -4.88 -29.75 22.13
C SER A 313 -5.83 -28.86 21.35
N ILE A 314 -6.17 -27.70 21.91
CA ILE A 314 -6.99 -26.65 21.30
C ILE A 314 -6.22 -25.34 21.38
N LYS A 315 -6.27 -24.57 20.29
CA LYS A 315 -5.78 -23.18 20.25
C LYS A 315 -6.93 -22.28 19.82
N SER A 316 -7.12 -21.19 20.54
CA SER A 316 -8.11 -20.17 20.22
C SER A 316 -7.41 -18.81 20.14
N GLU A 317 -7.71 -18.07 19.09
CA GLU A 317 -7.18 -16.75 18.78
C GLU A 317 -8.35 -15.80 18.57
N LEU A 318 -8.51 -14.87 19.48
CA LEU A 318 -9.59 -13.89 19.50
C LEU A 318 -9.00 -12.50 19.29
N SER A 319 -9.60 -11.71 18.44
CA SER A 319 -9.19 -10.32 18.24
C SER A 319 -10.41 -9.43 17.99
N GLY A 320 -10.41 -8.29 18.67
CA GLY A 320 -11.40 -7.24 18.49
C GLY A 320 -10.71 -5.90 18.25
N LYS A 321 -11.14 -5.15 17.24
CA LYS A 321 -10.56 -3.85 16.87
C LYS A 321 -11.64 -2.81 16.72
N ILE A 322 -11.36 -1.63 17.21
CA ILE A 322 -12.18 -0.43 17.11
C ILE A 322 -11.31 0.64 16.49
N GLU A 323 -11.72 1.15 15.36
CA GLU A 323 -11.05 2.28 14.69
C GLU A 323 -12.07 3.39 14.45
N ASP A 324 -11.70 4.59 14.86
CA ASP A 324 -12.48 5.80 14.65
C ASP A 324 -11.61 6.80 13.88
N ARG A 325 -12.16 7.34 12.79
CA ARG A 325 -11.52 8.32 11.91
C ARG A 325 -12.36 9.57 11.88
N ASN A 326 -11.70 10.71 11.98
CA ASN A 326 -12.32 12.01 11.83
C ASN A 326 -11.61 12.77 10.72
N THR A 327 -12.34 13.36 9.79
CA THR A 327 -11.80 14.20 8.72
C THR A 327 -12.78 15.34 8.41
N PRO A 328 -12.34 16.42 7.75
CA PRO A 328 -13.27 17.43 7.24
C PRO A 328 -14.26 16.81 6.25
N ALA A 329 -15.51 17.29 6.25
CA ALA A 329 -16.54 16.81 5.30
C ALA A 329 -16.56 17.60 3.98
N GLY A 330 -16.07 18.83 3.98
CA GLY A 330 -16.15 19.72 2.80
C GLY A 330 -15.27 19.29 1.62
N PHE A 331 -14.32 18.36 1.82
CA PHE A 331 -13.41 17.91 0.79
C PHE A 331 -12.82 16.53 1.10
N THR A 332 -12.30 15.86 0.08
CA THR A 332 -11.36 14.73 0.24
C THR A 332 -9.92 15.25 0.27
N ALA A 333 -8.98 14.52 0.87
CA ALA A 333 -7.57 14.89 0.83
C ALA A 333 -7.06 15.09 -0.61
N SER A 334 -7.42 14.20 -1.53
CA SER A 334 -7.04 14.31 -2.94
C SER A 334 -7.57 15.60 -3.59
N THR A 335 -8.84 15.93 -3.36
CA THR A 335 -9.46 17.16 -3.90
C THR A 335 -8.79 18.39 -3.30
N LEU A 336 -8.58 18.43 -1.97
CA LEU A 336 -7.96 19.57 -1.32
C LEU A 336 -6.55 19.84 -1.84
N PHE A 337 -5.67 18.82 -1.83
CA PHE A 337 -4.27 19.01 -2.24
C PHE A 337 -4.13 19.34 -3.72
N ALA A 338 -4.99 18.76 -4.59
CA ALA A 338 -5.08 19.20 -5.98
C ALA A 338 -5.44 20.67 -6.10
N ASN A 339 -6.39 21.13 -5.30
CA ASN A 339 -6.82 22.53 -5.30
C ASN A 339 -5.77 23.47 -4.69
N LEU A 340 -5.09 23.09 -3.62
CA LEU A 340 -3.98 23.87 -3.04
C LEU A 340 -2.84 24.06 -4.06
N LEU A 341 -2.54 23.02 -4.83
CA LEU A 341 -1.53 23.08 -5.88
C LEU A 341 -1.97 23.97 -7.05
N ASN A 342 -3.25 23.94 -7.41
CA ASN A 342 -3.77 24.62 -8.59
C ASN A 342 -4.28 26.04 -8.33
N THR A 343 -4.57 26.44 -7.08
CA THR A 343 -5.05 27.80 -6.77
C THR A 343 -3.88 28.77 -6.62
N PRO A 344 -3.71 29.75 -7.52
CA PRO A 344 -2.67 30.76 -7.39
C PRO A 344 -2.78 31.58 -6.10
N SER A 345 -1.64 31.96 -5.55
CA SER A 345 -1.57 32.87 -4.40
C SER A 345 -2.25 34.22 -4.66
N SER A 346 -2.38 34.62 -5.93
CA SER A 346 -2.99 35.87 -6.39
C SER A 346 -4.48 35.78 -6.67
N SER A 347 -5.11 34.59 -6.58
CA SER A 347 -6.49 34.39 -7.04
C SER A 347 -7.52 35.18 -6.27
N PHE A 348 -7.49 35.10 -4.95
CA PHE A 348 -8.39 35.82 -4.03
C PHE A 348 -7.81 35.80 -2.60
N PRO A 349 -8.19 36.73 -1.72
CA PRO A 349 -7.85 36.70 -0.30
C PRO A 349 -8.63 35.63 0.44
N ILE A 350 -8.26 35.27 1.66
CA ILE A 350 -9.07 34.38 2.51
C ILE A 350 -10.47 34.97 2.74
N LYS A 351 -10.53 36.24 3.06
CA LYS A 351 -11.78 37.05 3.22
C LYS A 351 -11.68 38.33 2.44
N ASN A 352 -12.79 38.70 1.84
CA ASN A 352 -12.95 40.01 1.20
C ASN A 352 -12.90 41.13 2.23
N PRO A 353 -12.65 42.40 1.81
CA PRO A 353 -12.69 43.58 2.71
C PRO A 353 -13.95 43.72 3.55
N ASN A 354 -15.11 43.23 3.07
CA ASN A 354 -16.36 43.21 3.80
C ASN A 354 -16.54 42.02 4.76
N GLY A 355 -15.50 41.16 4.94
CA GLY A 355 -15.51 40.03 5.83
C GLY A 355 -16.11 38.73 5.25
N THR A 356 -16.65 38.74 4.02
CA THR A 356 -17.18 37.54 3.36
C THR A 356 -16.06 36.61 2.87
N TRP A 357 -16.35 35.31 2.74
CA TRP A 357 -15.42 34.35 2.15
C TRP A 357 -15.20 34.67 0.68
N ALA A 358 -13.92 34.72 0.27
CA ALA A 358 -13.57 35.12 -1.08
C ALA A 358 -13.41 33.92 -1.99
N THR A 359 -13.83 34.06 -3.25
CA THR A 359 -13.57 33.17 -4.38
C THR A 359 -13.50 33.97 -5.67
N ASN A 360 -13.28 33.33 -6.80
CA ASN A 360 -13.47 33.92 -8.12
C ASN A 360 -14.10 32.91 -9.09
N SER A 361 -14.35 33.31 -10.29
CA SER A 361 -15.00 32.50 -11.33
C SER A 361 -14.13 31.33 -11.84
N ASP A 362 -12.82 31.39 -11.64
CA ASP A 362 -11.87 30.32 -12.03
C ASP A 362 -11.73 29.28 -10.92
N HIS A 363 -12.00 29.68 -9.65
CA HIS A 363 -11.92 28.84 -8.46
C HIS A 363 -13.12 29.09 -7.57
N ASP A 364 -14.07 28.19 -7.61
CA ASP A 364 -15.40 28.31 -7.00
C ASP A 364 -15.47 27.93 -5.52
N PHE A 365 -14.33 27.64 -4.88
CA PHE A 365 -14.27 27.31 -3.45
C PHE A 365 -13.04 27.92 -2.79
N ASN A 366 -13.17 28.21 -1.49
CA ASN A 366 -12.10 28.71 -0.65
C ASN A 366 -11.61 27.59 0.28
N PRO A 367 -10.35 27.15 0.19
CA PRO A 367 -9.86 26.03 1.01
C PRO A 367 -10.01 26.25 2.52
N VAL A 368 -9.78 27.48 2.99
CA VAL A 368 -9.89 27.85 4.40
C VAL A 368 -11.35 27.89 4.87
N GLU A 369 -12.27 28.36 4.03
CA GLU A 369 -13.71 28.30 4.29
C GLU A 369 -14.16 26.86 4.45
N LEU A 370 -13.81 25.98 3.51
CA LEU A 370 -14.16 24.56 3.57
C LEU A 370 -13.62 23.88 4.83
N LEU A 371 -12.40 24.21 5.27
CA LEU A 371 -11.85 23.67 6.51
C LEU A 371 -12.63 24.15 7.73
N LYS A 372 -13.04 25.42 7.76
CA LYS A 372 -13.71 26.04 8.90
C LYS A 372 -15.23 25.79 8.93
N GLN A 373 -15.87 25.67 7.79
CA GLN A 373 -17.33 25.61 7.66
C GLN A 373 -17.83 24.37 6.93
N GLY A 374 -17.01 23.61 6.23
CA GLY A 374 -17.43 22.46 5.42
C GLY A 374 -17.99 21.27 6.21
N GLY A 375 -17.85 21.29 7.55
CA GLY A 375 -18.38 20.23 8.43
C GLY A 375 -17.39 19.11 8.72
N VAL A 376 -17.90 17.97 9.19
CA VAL A 376 -17.11 16.85 9.68
C VAL A 376 -17.62 15.52 9.16
N TYR A 377 -16.68 14.61 8.88
CA TYR A 377 -16.92 13.20 8.57
C TYR A 377 -16.31 12.35 9.66
N ASN A 378 -17.11 11.48 10.29
CA ASN A 378 -16.68 10.50 11.28
C ASN A 378 -16.91 9.11 10.74
N GLY A 379 -15.83 8.37 10.47
CA GLY A 379 -15.87 6.98 10.05
C GLY A 379 -15.58 6.04 11.21
N HIS A 380 -16.36 4.97 11.31
CA HIS A 380 -16.23 3.95 12.35
C HIS A 380 -15.96 2.60 11.71
N THR A 381 -14.88 1.93 12.09
CA THR A 381 -14.62 0.55 11.68
C THR A 381 -14.56 -0.35 12.90
N ARG A 382 -15.26 -1.47 12.84
CA ARG A 382 -15.32 -2.48 13.89
C ARG A 382 -14.98 -3.83 13.28
N ASN A 383 -13.89 -4.44 13.73
CA ASN A 383 -13.42 -5.73 13.25
C ASN A 383 -13.47 -6.74 14.40
N MET A 384 -13.95 -7.93 14.11
CA MET A 384 -13.86 -9.06 15.03
C MET A 384 -13.35 -10.28 14.27
N GLN A 385 -12.45 -11.03 14.89
CA GLN A 385 -11.95 -12.29 14.39
C GLN A 385 -11.87 -13.32 15.52
N ALA A 386 -12.37 -14.52 15.28
CA ALA A 386 -12.30 -15.65 16.17
C ALA A 386 -11.86 -16.89 15.41
N ASN A 387 -10.70 -17.42 15.74
CA ASN A 387 -10.15 -18.65 15.17
C ASN A 387 -10.06 -19.68 16.29
N THR A 388 -10.43 -20.90 16.00
CA THR A 388 -10.19 -22.03 16.90
C THR A 388 -9.70 -23.22 16.09
N THR A 389 -8.56 -23.78 16.49
CA THR A 389 -7.96 -24.95 15.87
C THR A 389 -7.78 -26.04 16.93
N PHE A 390 -7.88 -27.29 16.52
CA PHE A 390 -7.59 -28.43 17.35
C PHE A 390 -6.63 -29.41 16.67
N VAL A 391 -5.91 -30.17 17.47
CA VAL A 391 -5.07 -31.27 17.02
C VAL A 391 -5.28 -32.46 17.96
N GLU A 392 -5.64 -33.61 17.40
CA GLU A 392 -5.72 -34.90 18.07
C GLU A 392 -4.67 -35.85 17.50
N LYS A 393 -3.72 -36.25 18.33
CA LYS A 393 -2.73 -37.28 17.96
C LYS A 393 -3.37 -38.65 17.92
N LEU A 394 -3.26 -39.30 16.78
CA LEU A 394 -3.80 -40.64 16.53
C LEU A 394 -2.69 -41.70 16.56
N ASP A 395 -1.70 -41.52 17.43
CA ASP A 395 -0.56 -42.47 17.59
C ASP A 395 -1.01 -43.90 17.92
N MET A 396 -2.24 -44.05 18.45
CA MET A 396 -2.88 -45.34 18.68
C MET A 396 -3.17 -46.14 17.38
N LEU A 397 -3.42 -45.41 16.26
CA LEU A 397 -3.65 -46.02 14.96
C LEU A 397 -2.32 -46.24 14.23
N THR A 398 -1.51 -45.17 14.17
CA THR A 398 -0.15 -45.25 13.65
C THR A 398 0.69 -44.10 14.20
N PRO A 399 1.90 -44.36 14.70
CA PRO A 399 2.76 -43.31 15.23
C PRO A 399 3.01 -42.19 14.24
N GLY A 400 2.77 -40.93 14.71
CA GLY A 400 2.98 -39.76 13.88
C GLY A 400 1.76 -39.28 13.08
N LEU A 401 0.60 -40.00 13.17
CA LEU A 401 -0.66 -39.54 12.59
C LEU A 401 -1.37 -38.57 13.54
N ALA A 402 -1.94 -37.50 13.02
CA ALA A 402 -2.76 -36.55 13.75
C ALA A 402 -3.96 -36.09 12.89
N LEU A 403 -5.09 -35.93 13.54
CA LEU A 403 -6.24 -35.21 12.99
C LEU A 403 -6.15 -33.77 13.43
N ASN A 404 -6.23 -32.85 12.49
CA ASN A 404 -6.32 -31.42 12.78
C ASN A 404 -7.60 -30.83 12.19
N GLY A 405 -8.04 -29.72 12.76
CA GLY A 405 -9.18 -29.01 12.23
C GLY A 405 -9.25 -27.60 12.76
N GLY A 406 -10.04 -26.78 12.10
CA GLY A 406 -10.17 -25.40 12.50
C GLY A 406 -11.43 -24.74 11.96
N VAL A 407 -11.89 -23.76 12.71
CA VAL A 407 -12.97 -22.87 12.33
C VAL A 407 -12.51 -21.44 12.53
N SER A 408 -12.87 -20.57 11.58
CA SER A 408 -12.64 -19.14 11.67
C SER A 408 -13.91 -18.39 11.32
N PHE A 409 -14.18 -17.37 12.07
CA PHE A 409 -15.18 -16.36 11.77
C PHE A 409 -14.53 -14.99 11.86
N SER A 410 -14.67 -14.19 10.83
CA SER A 410 -14.24 -12.80 10.82
C SER A 410 -15.30 -11.91 10.20
N ASN A 411 -15.47 -10.71 10.74
CA ASN A 411 -16.36 -9.70 10.18
C ASN A 411 -15.75 -8.31 10.30
N GLN A 412 -16.23 -7.44 9.45
CA GLN A 412 -16.01 -6.01 9.52
C GLN A 412 -17.32 -5.29 9.30
N TYR A 413 -17.54 -4.29 10.12
CA TYR A 413 -18.59 -3.29 9.94
C TYR A 413 -17.94 -1.93 9.80
N MET A 414 -18.33 -1.17 8.78
CA MET A 414 -17.95 0.23 8.58
C MET A 414 -19.21 1.08 8.54
N GLY A 415 -19.28 2.05 9.42
CA GLY A 415 -20.32 3.08 9.44
C GLY A 415 -19.71 4.46 9.36
N SER A 416 -20.51 5.44 9.00
CA SER A 416 -20.09 6.83 9.00
C SER A 416 -21.22 7.76 9.45
N TYR A 417 -20.81 8.85 10.06
CA TYR A 417 -21.64 10.04 10.30
C TYR A 417 -20.98 11.21 9.61
N MET A 418 -21.73 11.93 8.80
CA MET A 418 -21.25 13.14 8.13
C MET A 418 -22.25 14.28 8.33
N LYS A 419 -21.71 15.41 8.72
CA LYS A 419 -22.42 16.70 8.75
C LYS A 419 -21.68 17.62 7.79
N SER A 420 -22.32 17.96 6.68
CA SER A 420 -21.76 18.83 5.66
C SER A 420 -22.47 20.17 5.64
N PHE A 421 -21.72 21.22 5.39
CA PHE A 421 -22.22 22.56 5.24
C PHE A 421 -21.53 23.27 4.07
N THR A 422 -22.27 24.05 3.31
CA THR A 422 -21.76 24.91 2.25
C THR A 422 -22.18 26.33 2.51
N ALA A 423 -21.23 27.25 2.59
CA ALA A 423 -21.48 28.68 2.69
C ALA A 423 -21.38 29.32 1.29
N PRO A 424 -22.10 30.42 1.05
CA PRO A 424 -21.89 31.23 -0.14
C PRO A 424 -20.54 31.95 -0.04
N THR A 425 -19.83 32.01 -1.17
CA THR A 425 -18.60 32.77 -1.31
C THR A 425 -18.82 33.96 -2.25
N TYR A 426 -17.91 34.91 -2.27
CA TYR A 426 -18.09 36.14 -3.00
C TYR A 426 -16.82 36.54 -3.75
N GLU A 427 -16.98 36.93 -4.98
CA GLU A 427 -15.92 37.44 -5.86
C GLU A 427 -15.94 38.97 -5.86
N LEU A 428 -14.81 39.61 -5.54
CA LEU A 428 -14.64 41.05 -5.74
C LEU A 428 -14.63 41.35 -7.23
N THR A 429 -15.60 42.13 -7.70
CA THR A 429 -15.70 42.50 -9.12
C THR A 429 -14.62 43.51 -9.45
N LYS A 430 -13.86 43.27 -10.50
CA LYS A 430 -12.76 44.11 -11.00
C LYS A 430 -12.98 44.48 -12.47
N ASP A 431 -12.44 45.60 -12.88
CA ASP A 431 -12.40 46.05 -14.27
C ASP A 431 -11.29 45.29 -15.08
N ALA A 432 -11.18 45.61 -16.37
CA ALA A 432 -10.19 45.04 -17.25
C ALA A 432 -8.71 45.37 -16.88
N ASN A 433 -8.52 46.36 -16.01
CA ASN A 433 -7.22 46.81 -15.52
C ASN A 433 -6.93 46.31 -14.10
N ASP A 434 -7.73 45.34 -13.60
CA ASP A 434 -7.61 44.76 -12.25
C ASP A 434 -7.96 45.70 -11.09
N ASN A 435 -8.65 46.83 -11.37
CA ASN A 435 -9.13 47.74 -10.33
C ASN A 435 -10.52 47.31 -9.80
N PRO A 436 -10.77 47.38 -8.48
CA PRO A 436 -12.07 47.08 -7.91
C PRO A 436 -13.15 48.03 -8.45
N ILE A 437 -14.32 47.45 -8.78
CA ILE A 437 -15.51 48.26 -9.17
C ILE A 437 -16.23 48.71 -7.90
N LEU A 438 -16.60 50.00 -7.88
CA LEU A 438 -17.36 50.62 -6.80
C LEU A 438 -18.81 50.87 -7.25
N ASP A 439 -19.75 50.70 -6.33
CA ASP A 439 -21.15 51.13 -6.52
C ASP A 439 -21.31 52.65 -6.39
N ALA A 440 -22.52 53.17 -6.60
CA ALA A 440 -22.83 54.60 -6.49
C ALA A 440 -22.59 55.19 -5.08
N SER A 441 -22.46 54.36 -4.05
CA SER A 441 -22.15 54.73 -2.68
C SER A 441 -20.68 54.59 -2.30
N GLY A 442 -19.82 54.20 -3.25
CA GLY A 442 -18.39 54.02 -3.04
C GLY A 442 -18.00 52.68 -2.39
N ASN A 443 -18.91 51.73 -2.31
CA ASN A 443 -18.60 50.39 -1.77
C ASN A 443 -18.14 49.44 -2.89
N TYR A 444 -17.32 48.47 -2.53
CA TYR A 444 -16.91 47.40 -3.46
C TYR A 444 -18.11 46.55 -3.88
N VAL A 445 -18.15 46.22 -5.15
CA VAL A 445 -19.17 45.33 -5.75
C VAL A 445 -18.71 43.89 -5.69
N TYR A 446 -19.59 43.02 -5.23
CA TYR A 446 -19.30 41.57 -5.09
C TYR A 446 -20.30 40.74 -5.87
N LYS A 447 -19.80 39.73 -6.59
CA LYS A 447 -20.60 38.69 -7.20
C LYS A 447 -20.69 37.49 -6.26
N LYS A 448 -21.91 37.06 -5.95
CA LYS A 448 -22.17 35.92 -5.09
C LYS A 448 -22.02 34.61 -5.87
N HIS A 449 -21.31 33.62 -5.30
CA HIS A 449 -21.21 32.24 -5.77
C HIS A 449 -21.81 31.29 -4.75
N GLY A 450 -22.54 30.27 -5.23
CA GLY A 450 -23.13 29.25 -4.39
C GLY A 450 -24.32 29.70 -3.54
N THR A 451 -24.84 28.74 -2.80
CA THR A 451 -25.97 28.95 -1.86
C THR A 451 -25.67 28.25 -0.55
N VAL A 452 -26.37 28.66 0.51
CA VAL A 452 -26.30 27.92 1.78
C VAL A 452 -26.96 26.57 1.59
N ALA A 453 -26.24 25.52 1.93
CA ALA A 453 -26.77 24.16 2.01
C ALA A 453 -26.17 23.43 3.22
N SER A 454 -26.97 22.58 3.84
CA SER A 454 -26.48 21.68 4.89
C SER A 454 -27.21 20.34 4.79
N TRP A 455 -26.50 19.27 5.08
CA TRP A 455 -27.10 17.94 5.13
C TRP A 455 -26.36 17.06 6.12
N ILE A 456 -27.08 16.09 6.65
CA ILE A 456 -26.56 15.09 7.56
C ILE A 456 -26.79 13.72 6.93
N SER A 457 -25.78 12.89 6.91
CA SER A 457 -25.86 11.50 6.52
C SER A 457 -25.29 10.63 7.64
N ASP A 458 -26.01 9.60 8.00
CA ASP A 458 -25.61 8.61 8.99
C ASP A 458 -25.99 7.23 8.46
N GLY A 459 -25.12 6.26 8.58
CA GLY A 459 -25.45 4.90 8.21
C GLY A 459 -24.25 4.01 7.96
N GLU A 460 -24.59 2.85 7.47
CA GLU A 460 -23.63 1.85 7.07
C GLU A 460 -22.96 2.23 5.75
N VAL A 461 -21.62 2.15 5.72
CA VAL A 461 -20.81 2.33 4.51
C VAL A 461 -20.56 0.97 3.86
N SER A 462 -20.18 -0.02 4.67
CA SER A 462 -19.96 -1.38 4.19
C SER A 462 -19.90 -2.38 5.35
N HIS A 463 -20.25 -3.63 5.06
CA HIS A 463 -19.96 -4.74 5.96
C HIS A 463 -19.56 -5.98 5.16
N TRP A 464 -18.78 -6.86 5.78
CA TRP A 464 -18.50 -8.17 5.24
C TRP A 464 -18.34 -9.21 6.35
N ASN A 465 -18.60 -10.45 6.00
CA ASN A 465 -18.43 -11.62 6.86
C ASN A 465 -17.68 -12.70 6.10
N ARG A 466 -16.76 -13.38 6.77
CA ARG A 466 -16.03 -14.54 6.25
C ARG A 466 -16.07 -15.66 7.28
N SER A 467 -16.48 -16.85 6.84
CA SER A 467 -16.46 -18.06 7.62
C SER A 467 -15.60 -19.11 6.93
N THR A 468 -14.70 -19.75 7.68
CA THR A 468 -13.84 -20.82 7.16
C THR A 468 -13.95 -22.05 8.06
N PHE A 469 -14.09 -23.20 7.45
CA PHE A 469 -13.99 -24.51 8.08
C PHE A 469 -12.90 -25.32 7.39
N GLN A 470 -12.03 -25.95 8.17
CA GLN A 470 -10.96 -26.82 7.68
C GLN A 470 -10.85 -28.08 8.53
N LEU A 471 -10.54 -29.20 7.88
CA LEU A 471 -10.32 -30.50 8.52
C LEU A 471 -9.23 -31.24 7.75
N GLY A 472 -8.25 -31.78 8.45
CA GLY A 472 -7.10 -32.42 7.82
C GLY A 472 -6.50 -33.57 8.63
N LEU A 473 -5.67 -34.34 7.95
CA LEU A 473 -4.83 -35.39 8.51
C LEU A 473 -3.37 -35.04 8.24
N ASP A 474 -2.56 -35.05 9.29
CA ASP A 474 -1.11 -34.91 9.22
C ASP A 474 -0.43 -36.23 9.58
N TYR A 475 0.59 -36.61 8.84
CA TYR A 475 1.43 -37.75 9.15
C TYR A 475 2.91 -37.33 9.15
N ASN A 476 3.62 -37.55 10.24
CA ASN A 476 5.02 -37.20 10.38
C ASN A 476 5.77 -38.37 11.02
N ARG A 477 6.68 -39.01 10.26
CA ARG A 477 7.45 -40.13 10.80
C ARG A 477 8.82 -40.27 10.14
N SER A 478 9.81 -40.68 10.93
CA SER A 478 11.16 -41.07 10.46
C SER A 478 11.39 -42.57 10.61
N PHE A 479 11.96 -43.18 9.58
CA PHE A 479 12.31 -44.62 9.48
C PHE A 479 13.79 -44.75 9.15
N GLY A 480 14.66 -44.80 10.17
CA GLY A 480 16.09 -44.76 9.97
C GLY A 480 16.54 -43.47 9.26
N LEU A 481 17.09 -43.60 8.03
CA LEU A 481 17.51 -42.47 7.21
C LEU A 481 16.38 -41.80 6.42
N HIS A 482 15.19 -42.36 6.42
CA HIS A 482 14.03 -41.88 5.67
C HIS A 482 13.09 -41.12 6.60
N SER A 483 12.61 -39.96 6.18
CA SER A 483 11.57 -39.22 6.89
C SER A 483 10.47 -38.81 5.92
N VAL A 484 9.23 -38.94 6.33
CA VAL A 484 8.03 -38.58 5.59
C VAL A 484 7.20 -37.64 6.41
N SER A 485 6.77 -36.54 5.78
CA SER A 485 5.74 -35.65 6.29
C SER A 485 4.67 -35.54 5.21
N ALA A 486 3.44 -35.83 5.55
CA ALA A 486 2.31 -35.74 4.61
C ALA A 486 1.15 -35.02 5.29
N MET A 487 0.41 -34.21 4.53
CA MET A 487 -0.85 -33.59 4.95
C MET A 487 -1.90 -33.74 3.85
N VAL A 488 -3.14 -33.89 4.27
CA VAL A 488 -4.33 -33.74 3.42
C VAL A 488 -5.32 -32.89 4.19
N GLU A 489 -5.80 -31.80 3.62
CA GLU A 489 -6.74 -30.87 4.25
C GLU A 489 -7.90 -30.57 3.31
N ALA A 490 -9.13 -30.71 3.80
CA ALA A 490 -10.34 -30.19 3.18
C ALA A 490 -10.68 -28.83 3.80
N LYS A 491 -10.96 -27.86 2.95
CA LYS A 491 -11.30 -26.49 3.36
C LYS A 491 -12.56 -26.02 2.65
N ARG A 492 -13.44 -25.34 3.39
CA ARG A 492 -14.58 -24.61 2.84
C ARG A 492 -14.62 -23.21 3.43
N GLN A 493 -14.83 -22.23 2.58
CA GLN A 493 -14.93 -20.81 2.94
C GLN A 493 -16.17 -20.19 2.31
N SER A 494 -16.82 -19.30 3.05
CA SER A 494 -17.94 -18.48 2.60
C SER A 494 -17.61 -17.03 2.90
N TYR A 495 -17.90 -16.14 1.98
CA TYR A 495 -17.67 -14.70 2.08
C TYR A 495 -18.89 -13.94 1.56
N SER A 496 -19.40 -13.01 2.35
CA SER A 496 -20.47 -12.09 1.98
C SER A 496 -20.05 -10.64 2.17
N TYR A 497 -20.53 -9.77 1.30
CA TYR A 497 -20.15 -8.37 1.26
C TYR A 497 -21.36 -7.48 0.94
N ASN A 498 -21.55 -6.38 1.69
CA ASN A 498 -22.55 -5.32 1.47
C ASN A 498 -23.97 -5.82 1.19
N GLY A 499 -24.42 -6.84 1.94
CA GLY A 499 -25.79 -7.34 1.80
C GLY A 499 -26.11 -7.95 0.45
N LEU A 500 -25.10 -8.39 -0.32
CA LEU A 500 -25.33 -9.15 -1.54
C LEU A 500 -26.27 -10.34 -1.25
N LEU A 501 -27.18 -10.60 -2.17
CA LEU A 501 -28.17 -11.70 -2.05
C LEU A 501 -27.53 -13.09 -2.10
N TYR A 502 -26.25 -13.19 -2.44
CA TYR A 502 -25.50 -14.43 -2.52
C TYR A 502 -24.12 -14.30 -1.87
N GLU A 503 -23.64 -15.40 -1.35
CA GLU A 503 -22.30 -15.54 -0.81
C GLU A 503 -21.34 -16.06 -1.89
N PHE A 504 -20.09 -15.61 -1.85
CA PHE A 504 -19.00 -16.22 -2.62
C PHE A 504 -18.46 -17.42 -1.83
N ARG A 505 -18.44 -18.58 -2.45
CA ARG A 505 -18.03 -19.81 -1.80
C ARG A 505 -16.85 -20.43 -2.52
N THR A 506 -15.88 -20.84 -1.73
CA THR A 506 -14.74 -21.63 -2.19
C THR A 506 -14.63 -22.89 -1.36
N GLN A 507 -14.26 -24.00 -2.00
CA GLN A 507 -13.99 -25.26 -1.29
C GLN A 507 -12.93 -26.06 -2.04
N GLY A 508 -12.26 -26.94 -1.33
CA GLY A 508 -11.30 -27.81 -1.99
C GLY A 508 -10.54 -28.71 -1.05
N ILE A 509 -9.67 -29.48 -1.63
CA ILE A 509 -8.74 -30.36 -0.94
C ILE A 509 -7.33 -29.96 -1.34
N SER A 510 -6.45 -29.76 -0.36
CA SER A 510 -5.02 -29.58 -0.55
C SER A 510 -4.26 -30.76 0.05
N SER A 511 -3.15 -31.12 -0.57
CA SER A 511 -2.26 -32.18 -0.11
C SER A 511 -0.82 -31.76 -0.31
N ALA A 512 0.04 -32.12 0.63
CA ALA A 512 1.48 -31.95 0.53
C ALA A 512 2.19 -33.16 1.12
N ILE A 513 3.19 -33.66 0.40
CA ILE A 513 4.07 -34.75 0.84
C ILE A 513 5.49 -34.23 0.76
N SER A 514 6.23 -34.32 1.85
CA SER A 514 7.66 -34.04 1.94
C SER A 514 8.38 -35.31 2.36
N TYR A 515 9.33 -35.74 1.55
CA TYR A 515 10.19 -36.86 1.82
C TYR A 515 11.65 -36.40 1.88
N ASP A 516 12.38 -36.87 2.87
CA ASP A 516 13.83 -36.68 2.90
C ASP A 516 14.58 -38.00 3.15
N TYR A 517 15.74 -38.10 2.53
CA TYR A 517 16.68 -39.19 2.74
C TYR A 517 17.96 -38.67 3.39
N ALA A 518 18.29 -39.21 4.55
CA ALA A 518 19.49 -38.92 5.33
C ALA A 518 19.73 -37.43 5.61
N LYS A 519 18.67 -36.60 5.54
CA LYS A 519 18.74 -35.12 5.56
C LYS A 519 19.65 -34.55 4.46
N LYS A 520 19.89 -35.31 3.37
CA LYS A 520 20.68 -34.88 2.22
C LYS A 520 19.81 -34.50 1.04
N TYR A 521 18.83 -35.31 0.72
CA TYR A 521 17.94 -35.13 -0.43
C TYR A 521 16.50 -34.92 0.05
N VAL A 522 15.84 -33.92 -0.48
CA VAL A 522 14.45 -33.56 -0.16
C VAL A 522 13.65 -33.61 -1.44
N LEU A 523 12.45 -34.19 -1.38
CA LEU A 523 11.44 -34.16 -2.43
C LEU A 523 10.12 -33.69 -1.82
N ASN A 524 9.55 -32.63 -2.36
CA ASN A 524 8.23 -32.12 -2.00
C ASN A 524 7.29 -32.26 -3.19
N VAL A 525 6.13 -32.83 -2.97
CA VAL A 525 5.04 -32.91 -3.96
C VAL A 525 3.77 -32.39 -3.30
N SER A 526 3.09 -31.49 -3.95
CA SER A 526 1.84 -30.96 -3.43
C SER A 526 0.83 -30.70 -4.56
N PHE A 527 -0.45 -30.70 -4.21
CA PHE A 527 -1.51 -30.29 -5.10
C PHE A 527 -2.67 -29.64 -4.34
N GLY A 528 -3.32 -28.71 -4.99
CA GLY A 528 -4.62 -28.16 -4.60
C GLY A 528 -5.67 -28.52 -5.64
N TYR A 529 -6.79 -29.08 -5.22
CA TYR A 529 -7.98 -29.25 -6.04
C TYR A 529 -9.06 -28.35 -5.46
N MET A 530 -9.24 -27.17 -6.07
CA MET A 530 -10.01 -26.08 -5.51
C MET A 530 -11.14 -25.68 -6.44
N GLY A 531 -12.29 -25.34 -5.86
CA GLY A 531 -13.49 -24.92 -6.57
C GLY A 531 -14.09 -23.64 -6.03
N THR A 532 -14.84 -22.94 -6.90
CA THR A 532 -15.58 -21.72 -6.57
C THR A 532 -16.90 -21.66 -7.32
N ASP A 533 -17.93 -21.07 -6.71
CA ASP A 533 -19.22 -20.84 -7.34
C ASP A 533 -19.27 -19.60 -8.25
N ASN A 534 -18.15 -18.88 -8.40
CA ASN A 534 -18.03 -17.76 -9.35
C ASN A 534 -17.93 -18.23 -10.82
N LEU A 535 -17.58 -19.48 -11.04
CA LEU A 535 -17.43 -20.07 -12.36
C LEU A 535 -18.62 -20.98 -12.71
N GLY A 536 -18.85 -21.20 -14.00
CA GLY A 536 -19.87 -22.14 -14.49
C GLY A 536 -19.57 -23.58 -14.02
N SER A 537 -20.63 -24.41 -13.86
CA SER A 537 -20.53 -25.74 -13.24
C SER A 537 -19.47 -26.66 -13.86
N ALA A 538 -19.24 -26.58 -15.17
CA ALA A 538 -18.23 -27.36 -15.89
C ALA A 538 -16.77 -26.92 -15.57
N LYS A 539 -16.57 -25.74 -15.00
CA LYS A 539 -15.25 -25.11 -14.75
C LYS A 539 -15.02 -24.70 -13.29
N HIS A 540 -15.93 -25.09 -12.39
CA HIS A 540 -15.83 -24.77 -10.96
C HIS A 540 -14.48 -25.12 -10.38
N TYR A 541 -13.95 -26.32 -10.69
CA TYR A 541 -12.75 -26.85 -10.07
C TYR A 541 -11.52 -26.72 -10.96
N GLY A 542 -10.38 -26.36 -10.33
CA GLY A 542 -9.06 -26.36 -10.91
C GLY A 542 -8.10 -27.25 -10.11
N LEU A 543 -7.17 -27.92 -10.82
CA LEU A 543 -6.11 -28.72 -10.23
C LEU A 543 -4.78 -27.97 -10.36
N PHE A 544 -4.09 -27.79 -9.26
CA PHE A 544 -2.86 -26.99 -9.14
C PHE A 544 -1.73 -27.82 -8.53
N PRO A 545 -1.00 -28.60 -9.35
CA PRO A 545 0.11 -29.41 -8.88
C PRO A 545 1.40 -28.62 -8.72
N SER A 546 2.26 -29.09 -7.83
CA SER A 546 3.64 -28.63 -7.70
C SER A 546 4.59 -29.71 -7.24
N VAL A 547 5.85 -29.59 -7.63
CA VAL A 547 6.94 -30.47 -7.24
C VAL A 547 8.20 -29.66 -7.00
N GLY A 548 8.96 -30.01 -5.97
CA GLY A 548 10.24 -29.39 -5.65
C GLY A 548 11.24 -30.39 -5.12
N ALA A 549 12.49 -30.23 -5.49
CA ALA A 549 13.61 -31.03 -5.01
C ALA A 549 14.66 -30.14 -4.35
N GLY A 550 15.32 -30.66 -3.35
CA GLY A 550 16.40 -29.99 -2.64
C GLY A 550 17.56 -30.95 -2.34
N TRP A 551 18.79 -30.45 -2.47
CA TRP A 551 20.01 -31.15 -2.11
C TRP A 551 20.75 -30.32 -1.06
N ILE A 552 20.88 -30.88 0.15
CA ILE A 552 21.65 -30.31 1.24
C ILE A 552 23.12 -30.76 1.06
N VAL A 553 23.85 -30.00 0.26
CA VAL A 553 25.22 -30.30 -0.15
C VAL A 553 26.16 -30.33 1.05
N SER A 554 25.91 -29.49 2.07
CA SER A 554 26.73 -29.47 3.31
C SER A 554 26.65 -30.76 4.15
N ASN A 555 25.64 -31.60 3.91
CA ASN A 555 25.52 -32.89 4.59
C ASN A 555 26.23 -34.05 3.86
N GLU A 556 26.84 -33.79 2.69
CA GLU A 556 27.64 -34.78 1.98
C GLU A 556 29.03 -34.96 2.64
N GLU A 557 29.58 -36.15 2.57
CA GLU A 557 30.85 -36.48 3.23
C GLU A 557 32.04 -35.60 2.77
N PHE A 558 32.00 -35.12 1.51
CA PHE A 558 33.01 -34.21 0.99
C PHE A 558 32.94 -32.74 1.50
N LEU A 559 31.80 -32.31 2.07
CA LEU A 559 31.64 -31.01 2.68
C LEU A 559 31.36 -31.07 4.19
N LYS A 560 31.06 -32.25 4.70
CA LYS A 560 30.86 -32.47 6.13
C LYS A 560 32.15 -32.09 6.88
N ASP A 561 31.98 -31.36 7.97
CA ASP A 561 33.07 -30.81 8.77
C ASP A 561 33.99 -29.78 8.06
N ASN A 562 33.51 -29.21 6.96
CA ASN A 562 34.14 -28.05 6.34
C ASN A 562 34.01 -26.83 7.27
N GLY A 563 35.15 -26.30 7.74
CA GLY A 563 35.19 -25.21 8.68
C GLY A 563 34.70 -23.85 8.13
N VAL A 564 34.34 -23.77 6.85
CA VAL A 564 33.91 -22.56 6.16
C VAL A 564 32.41 -22.57 5.85
N ILE A 565 31.89 -23.67 5.31
CA ILE A 565 30.49 -23.80 4.86
C ILE A 565 29.71 -24.59 5.92
N ASP A 566 28.89 -23.87 6.70
CA ASP A 566 28.06 -24.48 7.75
C ASP A 566 26.78 -25.10 7.18
N PHE A 567 26.23 -24.47 6.14
CA PHE A 567 25.02 -24.92 5.46
C PHE A 567 25.08 -24.53 3.99
N LEU A 568 24.82 -25.49 3.11
CA LEU A 568 24.64 -25.25 1.67
C LEU A 568 23.54 -26.15 1.15
N LYS A 569 22.52 -25.51 0.56
CA LYS A 569 21.38 -26.19 -0.05
C LYS A 569 21.13 -25.61 -1.44
N ILE A 570 20.95 -26.48 -2.40
CA ILE A 570 20.50 -26.18 -3.76
C ILE A 570 19.10 -26.76 -3.90
N ARG A 571 18.18 -25.97 -4.47
CA ARG A 571 16.79 -26.42 -4.67
C ARG A 571 16.23 -25.93 -5.99
N GLY A 572 15.26 -26.69 -6.47
CA GLY A 572 14.49 -26.29 -7.65
C GLY A 572 13.03 -26.73 -7.50
N SER A 573 12.11 -25.94 -8.03
CA SER A 573 10.69 -26.23 -7.98
C SER A 573 10.00 -25.87 -9.29
N PHE A 574 8.93 -26.62 -9.57
CA PHE A 574 7.95 -26.31 -10.60
C PHE A 574 6.58 -26.31 -9.97
N SER A 575 5.77 -25.30 -10.28
CA SER A 575 4.47 -25.14 -9.65
C SER A 575 3.42 -24.59 -10.61
N SER A 576 2.16 -24.89 -10.30
CA SER A 576 0.99 -24.31 -10.95
C SER A 576 0.07 -23.74 -9.89
N THR A 577 -0.37 -22.50 -10.07
CA THR A 577 -1.36 -21.83 -9.19
C THR A 577 -2.52 -21.30 -10.01
N GLY A 578 -3.69 -21.18 -9.38
CA GLY A 578 -4.89 -20.58 -9.96
C GLY A 578 -5.19 -19.23 -9.35
N SER A 579 -5.80 -18.37 -10.12
CA SER A 579 -6.27 -17.05 -9.71
C SER A 579 -7.62 -16.75 -10.32
N LEU A 580 -8.48 -16.05 -9.59
CA LEU A 580 -9.80 -15.64 -10.07
C LEU A 580 -10.22 -14.35 -9.36
N ASP A 581 -10.97 -13.52 -10.07
CA ASP A 581 -11.70 -12.41 -9.47
C ASP A 581 -12.85 -12.97 -8.61
N GLN A 582 -12.75 -12.81 -7.30
CA GLN A 582 -13.73 -13.36 -6.37
C GLN A 582 -15.00 -12.51 -6.29
N ASP A 583 -14.97 -11.27 -6.76
CA ASP A 583 -16.08 -10.33 -6.66
C ASP A 583 -17.03 -10.41 -7.87
N TYR A 584 -16.72 -11.25 -8.87
CA TYR A 584 -17.44 -11.30 -10.12
C TYR A 584 -17.89 -12.72 -10.52
N ARG A 585 -19.17 -12.86 -10.91
CA ARG A 585 -19.73 -14.10 -11.44
C ARG A 585 -19.77 -14.05 -12.97
N PHE A 586 -18.82 -14.71 -13.60
CA PHE A 586 -18.64 -14.69 -15.06
C PHE A 586 -19.66 -15.48 -15.85
N ASN A 587 -20.37 -16.41 -15.23
CA ASN A 587 -21.39 -17.23 -15.85
C ASN A 587 -22.77 -16.55 -15.94
N ASP A 588 -22.98 -15.46 -15.19
CA ASP A 588 -24.26 -14.78 -15.11
C ASP A 588 -24.29 -13.57 -16.05
N LYS A 589 -25.44 -13.37 -16.71
CA LYS A 589 -25.72 -12.15 -17.46
C LYS A 589 -25.85 -10.97 -16.48
N GLN A 590 -25.15 -9.90 -16.75
CA GLN A 590 -25.18 -8.71 -15.92
C GLN A 590 -26.27 -7.75 -16.39
N TRP A 591 -26.91 -7.11 -15.42
CA TRP A 591 -27.83 -5.99 -15.62
C TRP A 591 -27.41 -4.85 -14.70
N ALA A 592 -27.28 -3.66 -15.24
CA ALA A 592 -26.97 -2.48 -14.46
C ALA A 592 -28.14 -1.49 -14.49
N ASP A 593 -28.51 -0.98 -13.33
CA ASP A 593 -29.39 0.18 -13.26
C ASP A 593 -28.60 1.39 -13.79
N ASN A 594 -29.11 2.03 -14.81
CA ASN A 594 -28.45 3.15 -15.46
C ASN A 594 -29.42 4.34 -15.53
N ASN A 595 -29.25 5.25 -14.59
CA ASN A 595 -30.04 6.48 -14.54
C ASN A 595 -29.83 7.38 -15.77
N SER A 596 -28.73 7.19 -16.52
CA SER A 596 -28.47 7.90 -17.77
C SER A 596 -29.10 7.23 -19.01
N ALA A 597 -29.57 5.98 -18.90
CA ALA A 597 -30.21 5.22 -19.98
C ALA A 597 -31.75 5.30 -19.95
N GLY A 598 -32.30 6.28 -19.32
CA GLY A 598 -33.72 6.54 -19.26
C GLY A 598 -34.18 7.60 -20.25
N TRP A 599 -35.43 7.92 -20.20
CA TRP A 599 -36.05 8.97 -20.99
C TRP A 599 -36.96 9.85 -20.16
N ASN A 600 -37.23 11.01 -20.70
CA ASN A 600 -38.18 11.95 -20.11
C ASN A 600 -39.61 11.56 -20.40
N VAL A 601 -40.45 11.53 -19.40
CA VAL A 601 -41.91 11.21 -19.54
C VAL A 601 -42.72 12.39 -19.03
N GLY A 602 -43.68 12.88 -19.81
CA GLY A 602 -44.58 13.95 -19.52
C GLY A 602 -44.40 15.14 -20.45
N THR A 603 -45.47 15.93 -20.58
CA THR A 603 -45.51 17.11 -21.47
C THR A 603 -45.42 18.44 -20.70
N THR A 604 -45.91 18.48 -19.48
CA THR A 604 -45.97 19.69 -18.62
C THR A 604 -45.01 19.62 -17.40
N SER A 605 -44.71 18.41 -16.92
CA SER A 605 -43.76 18.15 -15.88
C SER A 605 -42.90 16.95 -16.37
N VAL A 606 -41.72 17.27 -16.87
CA VAL A 606 -40.83 16.27 -17.42
C VAL A 606 -40.17 15.51 -16.27
N ALA A 607 -40.55 14.27 -16.05
CA ALA A 607 -39.91 13.38 -15.09
C ALA A 607 -38.94 12.43 -15.82
N TYR A 608 -37.72 12.48 -15.49
CA TYR A 608 -36.72 11.52 -15.96
C TYR A 608 -36.97 10.15 -15.31
N ARG A 609 -37.08 9.11 -16.12
CA ARG A 609 -37.15 7.72 -15.65
C ARG A 609 -35.90 6.98 -16.05
N GLY A 610 -35.11 6.63 -15.04
CA GLY A 610 -33.93 5.77 -15.23
C GLY A 610 -34.31 4.39 -15.75
N GLY A 611 -33.47 3.81 -16.56
CA GLY A 611 -33.63 2.49 -17.15
C GLY A 611 -32.64 1.47 -16.65
N ARG A 612 -32.75 0.26 -17.15
CA ARG A 612 -31.73 -0.79 -17.02
C ARG A 612 -31.01 -0.96 -18.34
N THR A 613 -29.71 -1.12 -18.28
CA THR A 613 -28.91 -1.49 -19.44
C THR A 613 -28.36 -2.89 -19.28
N GLU A 614 -28.21 -3.57 -20.39
CA GLU A 614 -27.54 -4.84 -20.45
C GLU A 614 -26.02 -4.61 -20.18
N GLY A 615 -25.51 -5.31 -19.19
CA GLY A 615 -24.08 -5.33 -18.85
C GLY A 615 -23.34 -6.38 -19.67
N ALA A 616 -22.36 -7.02 -19.05
CA ALA A 616 -21.61 -8.09 -19.71
C ALA A 616 -22.46 -9.32 -19.95
N ILE A 617 -22.32 -9.93 -21.12
CA ILE A 617 -22.90 -11.25 -21.44
C ILE A 617 -22.16 -12.29 -20.57
N GLY A 618 -22.91 -13.17 -19.92
CA GLY A 618 -22.36 -14.27 -19.15
C GLY A 618 -21.62 -15.29 -20.05
N ASN A 619 -20.53 -15.84 -19.53
CA ASN A 619 -19.75 -16.87 -20.20
C ASN A 619 -19.54 -18.08 -19.27
N PRO A 620 -20.33 -19.17 -19.47
CA PRO A 620 -20.19 -20.39 -18.64
C PRO A 620 -18.86 -21.12 -18.84
N ASN A 621 -18.10 -20.79 -19.88
CA ASN A 621 -16.81 -21.40 -20.17
C ASN A 621 -15.63 -20.65 -19.53
N THR A 622 -15.88 -19.54 -18.83
CA THR A 622 -14.85 -18.84 -18.08
C THR A 622 -14.22 -19.78 -17.05
N SER A 623 -12.90 -19.77 -16.96
CA SER A 623 -12.11 -20.65 -16.12
C SER A 623 -11.06 -19.87 -15.31
N TRP A 624 -10.30 -20.60 -14.52
CA TRP A 624 -9.17 -20.05 -13.75
C TRP A 624 -8.11 -19.43 -14.65
N GLU A 625 -7.58 -18.27 -14.26
CA GLU A 625 -6.27 -17.84 -14.71
C GLU A 625 -5.23 -18.77 -14.09
N THR A 626 -4.29 -19.28 -14.87
CA THR A 626 -3.30 -20.23 -14.40
C THR A 626 -1.90 -19.67 -14.54
N LYS A 627 -1.15 -19.62 -13.45
CA LYS A 627 0.26 -19.26 -13.41
C LYS A 627 1.12 -20.52 -13.24
N LYS A 628 2.04 -20.78 -14.17
CA LYS A 628 3.09 -21.79 -14.08
C LYS A 628 4.40 -21.11 -13.74
N SER A 629 5.07 -21.57 -12.69
CA SER A 629 6.29 -20.98 -12.17
C SER A 629 7.39 -22.04 -12.08
N PHE A 630 8.59 -21.67 -12.49
CA PHE A 630 9.82 -22.40 -12.23
C PHE A 630 10.70 -21.52 -11.33
N ASN A 631 11.24 -22.10 -10.25
CA ASN A 631 12.15 -21.45 -9.32
C ASN A 631 13.40 -22.31 -9.12
N PHE A 632 14.57 -21.65 -9.08
CA PHE A 632 15.83 -22.27 -8.69
C PHE A 632 16.45 -21.42 -7.59
N GLY A 633 16.86 -22.07 -6.48
CA GLY A 633 17.35 -21.37 -5.30
C GLY A 633 18.62 -21.98 -4.72
N ILE A 634 19.44 -21.10 -4.14
CA ILE A 634 20.62 -21.45 -3.35
C ILE A 634 20.50 -20.79 -1.99
N GLU A 635 20.68 -21.59 -0.93
CA GLU A 635 20.70 -21.12 0.46
C GLU A 635 22.04 -21.53 1.09
N MET A 636 22.73 -20.58 1.71
CA MET A 636 24.02 -20.86 2.33
C MET A 636 24.23 -20.09 3.64
N THR A 637 24.97 -20.74 4.54
CA THR A 637 25.54 -20.11 5.74
C THR A 637 27.05 -20.37 5.75
N ILE A 638 27.84 -19.33 5.90
CA ILE A 638 29.30 -19.36 5.85
C ILE A 638 29.87 -18.81 7.16
N LEU A 639 30.84 -19.51 7.73
CA LEU A 639 31.55 -19.12 8.97
C LEU A 639 30.61 -18.79 10.14
N LYS A 640 29.41 -19.34 10.16
CA LYS A 640 28.33 -19.11 11.15
C LYS A 640 27.84 -17.65 11.23
N HIS A 641 28.37 -16.79 10.39
CA HIS A 641 28.14 -15.34 10.45
C HIS A 641 27.46 -14.78 9.20
N MET A 642 27.74 -15.34 8.04
CA MET A 642 27.18 -14.85 6.78
C MET A 642 26.12 -15.83 6.26
N THR A 643 24.93 -15.30 5.99
CA THR A 643 23.79 -16.04 5.44
C THR A 643 23.38 -15.41 4.13
N ALA A 644 23.25 -16.21 3.08
CA ALA A 644 22.75 -15.78 1.78
C ALA A 644 21.64 -16.71 1.27
N MET A 645 20.67 -16.12 0.60
CA MET A 645 19.64 -16.83 -0.14
C MET A 645 19.45 -16.10 -1.48
N ILE A 646 19.45 -16.87 -2.57
CA ILE A 646 19.25 -16.36 -3.93
C ILE A 646 18.26 -17.27 -4.62
N ASP A 647 17.24 -16.69 -5.21
CA ASP A 647 16.17 -17.33 -5.96
C ASP A 647 16.05 -16.70 -7.33
N VAL A 648 16.03 -17.51 -8.38
CA VAL A 648 15.75 -17.09 -9.75
C VAL A 648 14.45 -17.73 -10.20
N PHE A 649 13.55 -16.93 -10.74
CA PHE A 649 12.21 -17.38 -11.13
C PHE A 649 11.90 -17.07 -12.60
N SER A 650 11.05 -17.90 -13.17
CA SER A 650 10.43 -17.70 -14.48
C SER A 650 8.97 -18.15 -14.41
N GLU A 651 8.06 -17.21 -14.68
CA GLU A 651 6.63 -17.41 -14.55
C GLU A 651 5.94 -17.19 -15.89
N LYS A 652 4.89 -17.97 -16.15
CA LYS A 652 3.98 -17.79 -17.29
C LYS A 652 2.54 -17.85 -16.80
N ARG A 653 1.82 -16.77 -16.92
CA ARG A 653 0.39 -16.70 -16.67
C ARG A 653 -0.37 -16.82 -17.98
N SER A 654 -1.40 -17.64 -18.00
CA SER A 654 -2.28 -17.87 -19.13
C SER A 654 -3.74 -17.86 -18.70
N GLY A 655 -4.63 -17.65 -19.67
CA GLY A 655 -6.05 -17.56 -19.38
C GLY A 655 -6.42 -16.25 -18.67
N ILE A 656 -5.64 -15.19 -18.83
CA ILE A 656 -5.99 -13.87 -18.27
C ILE A 656 -7.27 -13.40 -18.93
N ILE A 657 -8.21 -12.98 -18.09
CA ILE A 657 -9.53 -12.59 -18.52
C ILE A 657 -9.47 -11.26 -19.26
N GLN A 658 -10.07 -11.23 -20.45
CA GLN A 658 -10.16 -10.05 -21.30
C GLN A 658 -11.44 -10.09 -22.13
N ARG A 659 -12.01 -8.94 -22.47
CA ARG A 659 -13.01 -8.82 -23.53
C ARG A 659 -12.30 -8.81 -24.88
N PRO A 660 -12.74 -9.63 -25.87
CA PRO A 660 -12.09 -9.69 -27.19
C PRO A 660 -12.52 -8.50 -28.07
N SER A 661 -12.28 -7.28 -27.61
CA SER A 661 -12.74 -6.04 -28.27
C SER A 661 -12.13 -5.81 -29.66
N ALA A 662 -11.07 -6.55 -30.00
CA ALA A 662 -10.48 -6.50 -31.34
C ALA A 662 -11.28 -7.27 -32.41
N GLU A 663 -12.14 -8.18 -32.01
CA GLU A 663 -12.83 -9.10 -32.92
C GLU A 663 -14.20 -8.61 -33.36
N ILE A 664 -14.81 -7.70 -32.61
CA ILE A 664 -16.16 -7.20 -32.89
C ILE A 664 -16.20 -5.67 -32.85
N PRO A 665 -16.75 -5.04 -33.89
CA PRO A 665 -16.86 -3.59 -33.95
C PRO A 665 -17.76 -3.01 -32.84
N LEU A 666 -17.43 -1.81 -32.37
CA LEU A 666 -18.18 -1.12 -31.31
C LEU A 666 -19.65 -0.89 -31.62
N TYR A 667 -20.03 -0.81 -32.90
CA TYR A 667 -21.44 -0.63 -33.30
C TYR A 667 -22.32 -1.89 -33.16
N ALA A 668 -21.75 -3.01 -32.69
CA ALA A 668 -22.52 -4.22 -32.38
C ALA A 668 -23.54 -3.99 -31.25
N GLY A 669 -23.39 -2.94 -30.46
CA GLY A 669 -24.37 -2.48 -29.48
C GLY A 669 -24.48 -3.30 -28.19
N PHE A 670 -23.60 -4.29 -27.97
CA PHE A 670 -23.56 -5.10 -26.74
C PHE A 670 -22.16 -5.27 -26.20
N ASN A 671 -22.07 -5.51 -24.88
CA ASN A 671 -20.81 -5.80 -24.22
C ASN A 671 -20.42 -7.27 -24.42
N LEU A 672 -19.25 -7.49 -25.01
CA LEU A 672 -18.71 -8.82 -25.23
C LEU A 672 -18.50 -9.58 -23.90
N PRO A 673 -18.66 -10.90 -23.89
CA PRO A 673 -18.35 -11.71 -22.72
C PRO A 673 -16.84 -11.69 -22.45
N TYR A 674 -16.48 -11.93 -21.21
CA TYR A 674 -15.08 -12.14 -20.84
C TYR A 674 -14.60 -13.53 -21.29
N LEU A 675 -13.39 -13.56 -21.86
CA LEU A 675 -12.74 -14.78 -22.33
C LEU A 675 -11.36 -14.94 -21.65
N ASN A 676 -10.95 -16.17 -21.40
CA ASN A 676 -9.64 -16.53 -20.87
C ASN A 676 -8.58 -16.63 -21.98
N ILE A 677 -8.16 -15.52 -22.54
CA ILE A 677 -7.29 -15.48 -23.73
C ILE A 677 -5.90 -14.90 -23.50
N GLY A 678 -5.73 -14.03 -22.54
CA GLY A 678 -4.49 -13.30 -22.31
C GLY A 678 -3.34 -14.17 -21.79
N LYS A 679 -2.10 -13.79 -22.13
CA LYS A 679 -0.87 -14.45 -21.68
C LYS A 679 0.19 -13.43 -21.32
N VAL A 680 0.86 -13.64 -20.19
CA VAL A 680 1.97 -12.81 -19.67
C VAL A 680 3.09 -13.72 -19.19
N SER A 681 4.32 -13.38 -19.51
CA SER A 681 5.51 -13.96 -18.89
C SER A 681 6.16 -12.98 -17.93
N ASN A 682 6.79 -13.49 -16.88
CA ASN A 682 7.52 -12.70 -15.89
C ASN A 682 8.80 -13.45 -15.49
N LYS A 683 9.90 -12.71 -15.35
CA LYS A 683 11.20 -13.26 -14.97
C LYS A 683 11.93 -12.34 -14.02
N GLY A 684 12.69 -12.91 -13.13
CA GLY A 684 13.45 -12.12 -12.17
C GLY A 684 14.27 -12.96 -11.21
N PHE A 685 14.74 -12.28 -10.17
CA PHE A 685 15.40 -12.92 -9.05
C PHE A 685 15.19 -12.15 -7.76
N ASP A 686 15.30 -12.87 -6.64
CA ASP A 686 15.29 -12.36 -5.27
C ASP A 686 16.57 -12.78 -4.57
N ALA A 687 17.20 -11.89 -3.83
CA ALA A 687 18.41 -12.19 -3.09
C ALA A 687 18.39 -11.55 -1.71
N THR A 688 18.89 -12.28 -0.71
CA THR A 688 19.19 -11.73 0.62
C THR A 688 20.62 -12.09 0.99
N LEU A 689 21.29 -11.16 1.64
CA LEU A 689 22.59 -11.36 2.25
C LEU A 689 22.59 -10.72 3.63
N ARG A 690 23.00 -11.47 4.66
CA ARG A 690 23.15 -10.96 6.01
C ARG A 690 24.46 -11.43 6.63
N TYR A 691 25.12 -10.52 7.28
CA TYR A 691 26.30 -10.77 8.09
C TYR A 691 26.03 -10.35 9.54
N ASP A 692 26.27 -11.25 10.50
CA ASP A 692 26.18 -10.98 11.93
C ASP A 692 27.57 -11.14 12.55
N GLY A 693 28.13 -10.08 13.09
CA GLY A 693 29.46 -10.01 13.69
C GLY A 693 29.41 -9.75 15.20
N LYS A 694 30.44 -10.24 15.89
CA LYS A 694 30.63 -9.95 17.31
C LYS A 694 32.12 -9.77 17.62
N ILE A 695 32.48 -8.65 18.18
CA ILE A 695 33.81 -8.30 18.64
C ILE A 695 33.71 -7.91 20.13
N SER A 696 34.10 -8.80 21.04
CA SER A 696 33.89 -8.63 22.48
C SER A 696 32.43 -8.35 22.82
N ASP A 697 32.09 -7.20 23.39
CA ASP A 697 30.72 -6.76 23.74
C ASP A 697 30.02 -6.03 22.59
N PHE A 698 30.71 -5.76 21.49
CA PHE A 698 30.16 -5.10 20.31
C PHE A 698 29.58 -6.14 19.34
N GLU A 699 28.26 -6.17 19.23
CA GLU A 699 27.52 -6.97 18.27
C GLU A 699 27.02 -6.08 17.14
N TYR A 700 27.21 -6.48 15.89
CA TYR A 700 26.75 -5.72 14.74
C TYR A 700 26.23 -6.63 13.65
N TYR A 701 25.37 -6.08 12.80
CA TYR A 701 24.86 -6.77 11.63
C TYR A 701 24.67 -5.82 10.45
N VAL A 702 24.81 -6.40 9.27
CA VAL A 702 24.48 -5.77 8.01
C VAL A 702 23.66 -6.78 7.21
N GLY A 703 22.48 -6.39 6.82
CA GLY A 703 21.57 -7.20 6.00
C GLY A 703 21.13 -6.43 4.77
N THR A 704 21.11 -7.07 3.61
CA THR A 704 20.56 -6.48 2.39
C THR A 704 19.66 -7.47 1.70
N ASN A 705 18.66 -6.94 1.03
CA ASN A 705 17.82 -7.68 0.10
C ASN A 705 17.74 -6.91 -1.23
N VAL A 706 17.64 -7.65 -2.32
CA VAL A 706 17.53 -7.09 -3.67
C VAL A 706 16.59 -7.96 -4.45
N SER A 707 15.69 -7.34 -5.19
CA SER A 707 14.77 -8.02 -6.09
C SER A 707 14.72 -7.35 -7.44
N PHE A 708 14.58 -8.14 -8.46
CA PHE A 708 14.35 -7.71 -9.84
C PHE A 708 13.22 -8.52 -10.45
N ALA A 709 12.26 -7.85 -11.08
CA ALA A 709 11.18 -8.51 -11.82
C ALA A 709 10.84 -7.72 -13.08
N ARG A 710 10.64 -8.44 -14.18
CA ARG A 710 10.23 -7.86 -15.46
C ARG A 710 9.20 -8.73 -16.14
N ASN A 711 8.01 -8.18 -16.35
CA ASN A 711 6.94 -8.83 -17.07
C ASN A 711 6.95 -8.46 -18.56
N LYS A 712 6.25 -9.27 -19.35
CA LYS A 712 6.02 -9.05 -20.78
C LYS A 712 4.66 -9.65 -21.16
N ILE A 713 3.87 -8.87 -21.90
CA ILE A 713 2.64 -9.36 -22.53
C ILE A 713 3.03 -10.25 -23.70
N ASP A 714 2.73 -11.55 -23.58
CA ASP A 714 2.99 -12.51 -24.67
C ASP A 714 1.82 -12.56 -25.65
N TYR A 715 0.59 -12.33 -25.17
CA TYR A 715 -0.59 -12.24 -26.01
C TYR A 715 -1.70 -11.44 -25.32
N MET A 716 -2.31 -10.55 -26.07
CA MET A 716 -3.48 -9.77 -25.71
C MET A 716 -4.36 -9.62 -26.97
N SER A 717 -5.71 -9.70 -26.84
CA SER A 717 -6.59 -9.33 -27.93
C SER A 717 -6.59 -7.82 -28.09
N GLU A 718 -6.01 -7.34 -29.17
CA GLU A 718 -5.89 -5.92 -29.49
C GLU A 718 -6.09 -5.66 -30.98
N VAL A 719 -6.64 -4.49 -31.30
CA VAL A 719 -6.90 -4.08 -32.70
C VAL A 719 -5.58 -4.01 -33.47
N ALA A 720 -5.59 -4.43 -34.71
CA ALA A 720 -4.43 -4.36 -35.61
C ALA A 720 -3.90 -2.92 -35.67
N GLN A 721 -2.62 -2.77 -35.43
CA GLN A 721 -1.91 -1.49 -35.46
C GLN A 721 -1.04 -1.35 -36.71
N PRO A 722 -0.92 -0.16 -37.29
CA PRO A 722 -0.09 0.06 -38.50
C PRO A 722 1.41 -0.13 -38.21
N TYR A 723 1.86 0.06 -36.99
CA TYR A 723 3.28 -0.03 -36.58
C TYR A 723 3.46 -0.97 -35.40
N SER A 724 4.55 -1.76 -35.41
CA SER A 724 4.82 -2.78 -34.38
C SER A 724 5.01 -2.20 -32.98
N TYR A 725 5.52 -0.99 -32.85
CA TYR A 725 5.72 -0.32 -31.57
C TYR A 725 4.42 0.19 -30.94
N LEU A 726 3.29 0.18 -31.64
CA LEU A 726 1.99 0.58 -31.09
C LEU A 726 1.26 -0.56 -30.37
N TYR A 727 1.65 -1.81 -30.59
CA TYR A 727 1.06 -2.94 -29.88
C TYR A 727 1.43 -2.95 -28.40
N ALA A 728 0.50 -3.36 -27.55
CA ALA A 728 0.79 -3.68 -26.14
C ALA A 728 1.52 -5.03 -26.01
N THR A 729 1.17 -6.00 -26.88
CA THR A 729 1.86 -7.29 -26.99
C THR A 729 3.34 -7.10 -27.28
N GLY A 730 4.18 -7.81 -26.53
CA GLY A 730 5.64 -7.67 -26.64
C GLY A 730 6.27 -6.72 -25.63
N TYR A 731 5.47 -5.89 -24.97
CA TYR A 731 5.92 -4.91 -23.96
C TYR A 731 5.44 -5.29 -22.56
N ARG A 732 5.80 -4.46 -21.55
CA ARG A 732 5.37 -4.65 -20.18
C ARG A 732 3.89 -4.30 -20.01
N ILE A 733 3.27 -4.90 -19.00
CA ILE A 733 1.98 -4.38 -18.50
C ILE A 733 2.21 -2.95 -18.01
N ASP A 734 1.26 -2.05 -18.26
CA ASP A 734 1.35 -0.61 -17.93
C ASP A 734 2.61 0.08 -18.47
N GLN A 735 3.07 -0.36 -19.65
CA GLN A 735 4.14 0.29 -20.35
C GLN A 735 3.79 1.74 -20.68
N ASN A 736 4.54 2.69 -20.11
CA ASN A 736 4.38 4.09 -20.49
C ASN A 736 4.66 4.27 -21.99
N ARG A 737 3.82 5.05 -22.66
CA ARG A 737 3.95 5.41 -24.07
C ARG A 737 3.88 6.91 -24.23
N GLY A 738 4.69 7.46 -25.13
CA GLY A 738 4.72 8.88 -25.35
C GLY A 738 5.56 9.27 -26.55
N LEU A 739 5.57 10.54 -26.84
CA LEU A 739 6.39 11.14 -27.90
C LEU A 739 7.84 11.31 -27.42
N GLN A 740 8.80 11.12 -28.30
CA GLN A 740 10.20 11.45 -28.04
C GLN A 740 10.45 12.94 -28.27
N CYS A 741 10.86 13.66 -27.23
CA CYS A 741 11.14 15.08 -27.27
C CYS A 741 12.53 15.34 -27.86
N LEU A 742 12.62 16.24 -28.85
CA LEU A 742 13.86 16.73 -29.50
C LEU A 742 14.31 18.09 -28.95
N GLY A 743 13.60 18.63 -27.95
CA GLY A 743 13.79 19.98 -27.43
C GLY A 743 12.64 20.90 -27.78
N TYR A 744 12.91 22.13 -28.14
CA TYR A 744 11.90 23.14 -28.45
C TYR A 744 11.96 23.54 -29.93
N TYR A 745 10.82 23.89 -30.49
CA TYR A 745 10.82 24.62 -31.76
C TYR A 745 11.53 25.95 -31.56
N GLN A 746 12.53 26.23 -32.43
CA GLN A 746 13.32 27.44 -32.39
C GLN A 746 12.70 28.53 -33.28
N THR A 747 13.04 29.79 -33.08
CA THR A 747 12.60 30.89 -33.94
C THR A 747 12.97 30.63 -35.40
N SER A 748 14.11 29.98 -35.68
CA SER A 748 14.57 29.59 -36.99
C SER A 748 13.73 28.49 -37.66
N ASP A 749 12.86 27.80 -36.97
CA ASP A 749 11.94 26.82 -37.56
C ASP A 749 10.73 27.48 -38.26
N PHE A 750 10.58 28.81 -38.14
CA PHE A 750 9.44 29.58 -38.63
C PHE A 750 9.90 30.65 -39.64
N ASP A 751 9.04 30.97 -40.59
CA ASP A 751 9.20 32.07 -41.51
C ASP A 751 8.77 33.43 -40.87
N ALA A 752 8.92 34.50 -41.63
CA ALA A 752 8.58 35.87 -41.21
C ALA A 752 7.07 36.05 -40.93
N SER A 753 6.20 35.17 -41.42
CA SER A 753 4.75 35.18 -41.16
C SER A 753 4.38 34.40 -39.88
N GLY A 754 5.35 33.73 -39.23
CA GLY A 754 5.11 32.85 -38.09
C GLY A 754 4.63 31.46 -38.47
N SER A 755 4.70 31.08 -39.76
CA SER A 755 4.39 29.74 -40.23
C SER A 755 5.62 28.84 -40.20
N LEU A 756 5.42 27.52 -40.00
CA LEU A 756 6.54 26.57 -40.03
C LEU A 756 7.21 26.56 -41.41
N ASN A 757 8.53 26.62 -41.44
CA ASN A 757 9.32 26.48 -42.63
C ASN A 757 9.08 25.14 -43.34
N THR A 758 9.24 25.13 -44.68
CA THR A 758 9.15 23.90 -45.50
C THR A 758 10.15 22.87 -44.96
N GLY A 759 9.69 21.63 -44.70
CA GLY A 759 10.51 20.54 -44.17
C GLY A 759 10.56 20.44 -42.67
N VAL A 760 10.01 21.38 -41.89
CA VAL A 760 9.82 21.24 -40.46
C VAL A 760 8.55 20.44 -40.21
N VAL A 761 8.67 19.36 -39.41
CA VAL A 761 7.56 18.45 -39.09
C VAL A 761 6.46 19.19 -38.33
N LYS A 762 5.22 19.04 -38.80
CA LYS A 762 4.03 19.69 -38.18
C LYS A 762 3.49 18.87 -37.04
N SER A 763 2.84 19.51 -36.07
CA SER A 763 2.05 18.83 -35.05
C SER A 763 0.57 18.81 -35.43
N SER A 764 -0.07 17.65 -35.26
CA SER A 764 -1.54 17.53 -35.38
C SER A 764 -2.28 18.00 -34.14
N TYR A 765 -1.59 18.18 -33.01
CA TYR A 765 -2.21 18.49 -31.72
C TYR A 765 -2.46 20.00 -31.57
N ALA A 766 -1.65 20.87 -32.13
CA ALA A 766 -1.80 22.32 -32.10
C ALA A 766 -0.97 23.01 -33.18
N ASN A 767 -1.33 24.26 -33.51
CA ASN A 767 -0.47 25.15 -34.23
C ASN A 767 0.69 25.59 -33.32
N VAL A 768 1.84 24.98 -33.54
CA VAL A 768 3.03 25.22 -32.70
C VAL A 768 3.63 26.61 -32.93
N LYS A 769 4.29 27.13 -31.89
CA LYS A 769 5.02 28.41 -31.90
C LYS A 769 6.45 28.19 -31.40
N PRO A 770 7.38 29.14 -31.61
CA PRO A 770 8.70 29.06 -31.00
C PRO A 770 8.60 28.83 -29.47
N GLY A 771 9.39 27.88 -28.96
CA GLY A 771 9.38 27.45 -27.55
C GLY A 771 8.39 26.35 -27.21
N ASP A 772 7.57 25.90 -28.14
CA ASP A 772 6.77 24.69 -27.94
C ASP A 772 7.64 23.44 -28.07
N LEU A 773 7.23 22.32 -27.42
CA LEU A 773 7.95 21.06 -27.50
C LEU A 773 7.95 20.50 -28.92
N LYS A 774 9.14 20.14 -29.40
CA LYS A 774 9.37 19.53 -30.71
C LYS A 774 9.56 18.03 -30.52
N TYR A 775 8.84 17.23 -31.29
CA TYR A 775 8.86 15.78 -31.17
C TYR A 775 9.41 15.10 -32.40
N LYS A 776 9.85 13.88 -32.24
CA LYS A 776 10.36 13.03 -33.30
C LYS A 776 9.22 12.41 -34.09
N ASP A 777 9.21 12.57 -35.38
CA ASP A 777 8.38 11.84 -36.32
C ASP A 777 8.95 10.41 -36.45
N GLN A 778 8.24 9.42 -35.86
CA GLN A 778 8.71 8.04 -35.79
C GLN A 778 8.46 7.25 -37.08
N ASN A 779 7.38 7.58 -37.77
CA ASN A 779 6.96 6.90 -38.99
C ASN A 779 7.38 7.62 -40.28
N ASN A 780 7.95 8.84 -40.16
CA ASN A 780 8.40 9.73 -41.23
C ASN A 780 7.27 10.13 -42.20
N ASP A 781 6.06 10.37 -41.66
CA ASP A 781 4.92 10.84 -42.46
C ASP A 781 4.80 12.37 -42.52
N GLY A 782 5.67 13.10 -41.81
CA GLY A 782 5.74 14.55 -41.76
C GLY A 782 4.77 15.21 -40.78
N ILE A 783 4.06 14.45 -39.96
CA ILE A 783 3.06 14.95 -39.01
C ILE A 783 3.19 14.23 -37.70
N ILE A 784 3.43 14.95 -36.59
CA ILE A 784 3.40 14.37 -35.21
C ILE A 784 1.96 14.10 -34.83
N ASN A 785 1.66 12.83 -34.50
CA ASN A 785 0.35 12.36 -34.05
C ASN A 785 0.46 11.13 -33.14
N ASP A 786 -0.64 10.42 -32.88
CA ASP A 786 -0.64 9.24 -31.99
C ASP A 786 0.17 8.06 -32.56
N TYR A 787 0.44 8.05 -33.86
CA TYR A 787 1.29 7.02 -34.48
C TYR A 787 2.79 7.21 -34.17
N ASP A 788 3.19 8.35 -33.57
CA ASP A 788 4.57 8.62 -33.16
C ASP A 788 4.84 8.26 -31.70
N LYS A 789 3.80 7.83 -30.97
CA LYS A 789 3.94 7.43 -29.56
C LYS A 789 4.62 6.07 -29.44
N VAL A 790 5.79 6.04 -28.86
CA VAL A 790 6.62 4.83 -28.68
C VAL A 790 6.62 4.36 -27.21
N PRO A 791 6.93 3.09 -26.97
CA PRO A 791 7.13 2.59 -25.61
C PRO A 791 8.31 3.30 -24.94
N MET A 792 8.12 3.84 -23.75
CA MET A 792 9.14 4.52 -22.96
C MET A 792 9.96 3.52 -22.14
N LYS A 793 11.08 3.98 -21.53
CA LYS A 793 12.09 3.11 -20.95
C LYS A 793 11.57 2.21 -19.85
N TYR A 794 10.76 2.76 -18.90
CA TYR A 794 10.28 2.03 -17.75
C TYR A 794 8.77 2.22 -17.53
N SER A 795 8.16 1.29 -16.79
CA SER A 795 6.76 1.38 -16.34
C SER A 795 6.63 2.19 -15.04
N LYS A 796 5.40 2.36 -14.58
CA LYS A 796 5.08 3.02 -13.32
C LYS A 796 5.58 2.25 -12.10
N LEU A 797 5.53 0.90 -12.15
CA LEU A 797 6.08 0.07 -11.08
C LEU A 797 7.59 -0.09 -11.25
N PRO A 798 8.38 -0.06 -10.15
CA PRO A 798 9.81 -0.28 -10.21
C PRO A 798 10.13 -1.73 -10.61
N GLU A 799 11.20 -1.94 -11.36
CA GLU A 799 11.74 -3.27 -11.64
C GLU A 799 12.68 -3.76 -10.56
N TRP A 800 13.39 -2.85 -9.89
CA TRP A 800 14.30 -3.14 -8.81
C TRP A 800 13.78 -2.58 -7.50
N THR A 801 13.80 -3.43 -6.48
CA THR A 801 13.56 -3.03 -5.08
C THR A 801 14.71 -3.53 -4.23
N MET A 802 15.16 -2.72 -3.28
CA MET A 802 16.31 -2.98 -2.44
C MET A 802 16.02 -2.57 -1.01
N GLY A 803 16.56 -3.32 -0.06
CA GLY A 803 16.57 -2.97 1.35
C GLY A 803 17.97 -3.13 1.93
N LEU A 804 18.39 -2.20 2.79
CA LEU A 804 19.64 -2.29 3.55
C LEU A 804 19.34 -2.05 5.02
N ASN A 805 19.61 -3.03 5.86
CA ASN A 805 19.49 -2.95 7.30
C ASN A 805 20.86 -3.00 7.97
N VAL A 806 21.17 -2.02 8.80
CA VAL A 806 22.44 -1.91 9.52
C VAL A 806 22.14 -1.65 10.99
N GLY A 807 22.77 -2.41 11.88
CA GLY A 807 22.59 -2.18 13.29
C GLY A 807 23.75 -2.67 14.15
N PHE A 808 23.79 -2.18 15.39
CA PHE A 808 24.75 -2.66 16.39
C PHE A 808 24.16 -2.63 17.82
N LYS A 809 24.82 -3.37 18.71
CA LYS A 809 24.59 -3.35 20.15
C LYS A 809 25.91 -3.27 20.89
N TYR A 810 25.99 -2.36 21.85
CA TYR A 810 27.18 -2.16 22.69
C TYR A 810 26.84 -1.64 24.07
N LYS A 811 27.11 -2.41 25.12
CA LYS A 811 26.95 -2.00 26.54
C LYS A 811 25.59 -1.35 26.85
N GLY A 812 24.52 -1.94 26.38
CA GLY A 812 23.15 -1.44 26.57
C GLY A 812 22.66 -0.48 25.49
N PHE A 813 23.53 0.13 24.71
CA PHE A 813 23.15 0.89 23.51
C PHE A 813 22.83 -0.06 22.36
N ASP A 814 21.84 0.29 21.57
CA ASP A 814 21.50 -0.36 20.32
C ASP A 814 21.11 0.67 19.26
N LEU A 815 21.47 0.41 18.03
CA LEU A 815 21.09 1.20 16.86
C LEU A 815 20.60 0.24 15.78
N ASP A 816 19.51 0.64 15.12
CA ASP A 816 18.98 0.02 13.91
C ASP A 816 18.68 1.10 12.87
N ALA A 817 19.15 0.94 11.65
CA ALA A 817 18.88 1.83 10.53
C ALA A 817 18.48 1.00 9.31
N PHE A 818 17.34 1.35 8.70
CA PHE A 818 16.83 0.68 7.53
C PHE A 818 16.63 1.66 6.36
N PHE A 819 17.23 1.31 5.22
CA PHE A 819 17.11 2.04 3.96
C PHE A 819 16.35 1.21 2.94
N GLU A 820 15.50 1.85 2.18
CA GLU A 820 14.86 1.30 1.00
C GLU A 820 15.32 2.04 -0.24
N GLY A 821 15.53 1.31 -1.33
CA GLY A 821 15.81 1.86 -2.66
C GLY A 821 14.92 1.22 -3.72
N VAL A 822 14.48 2.02 -4.68
CA VAL A 822 13.81 1.54 -5.89
C VAL A 822 14.43 2.19 -7.11
N THR A 823 14.48 1.45 -8.22
CA THR A 823 14.97 2.00 -9.49
C THR A 823 14.30 1.35 -10.69
N ASN A 824 14.57 1.86 -11.88
CA ASN A 824 13.87 1.48 -13.10
C ASN A 824 12.35 1.75 -13.01
N ARG A 825 12.00 2.94 -12.57
CA ARG A 825 10.63 3.42 -12.43
C ARG A 825 10.48 4.75 -13.17
N THR A 826 9.37 4.90 -13.89
CA THR A 826 8.99 6.17 -14.52
C THR A 826 7.82 6.79 -13.78
N VAL A 827 7.90 8.07 -13.50
CA VAL A 827 6.81 8.89 -13.00
C VAL A 827 6.45 9.95 -14.02
N VAL A 828 5.18 10.30 -14.10
CA VAL A 828 4.67 11.31 -15.04
C VAL A 828 4.33 12.56 -14.26
N MET A 829 4.85 13.71 -14.69
CA MET A 829 4.60 14.99 -14.01
C MET A 829 3.11 15.37 -14.07
N PRO A 830 2.54 15.90 -12.99
CA PRO A 830 1.12 16.26 -12.92
C PRO A 830 0.78 17.48 -13.80
N ALA A 831 -0.52 17.70 -14.02
CA ALA A 831 -1.02 18.77 -14.90
C ALA A 831 -0.57 20.18 -14.50
N SER A 832 -0.38 20.46 -13.22
CA SER A 832 0.16 21.74 -12.73
C SER A 832 1.56 22.08 -13.24
N TYR A 833 2.34 21.06 -13.67
CA TYR A 833 3.65 21.25 -14.31
C TYR A 833 3.53 21.32 -15.82
N THR A 834 2.61 20.55 -16.42
CA THR A 834 2.49 20.43 -17.87
C THR A 834 1.59 21.50 -18.50
N GLN A 835 0.72 22.13 -17.69
CA GLN A 835 -0.30 23.10 -18.12
C GLN A 835 -0.36 24.32 -17.19
N PRO A 836 0.75 25.09 -17.06
CA PRO A 836 0.72 26.31 -16.24
C PRO A 836 -0.30 27.28 -16.81
N PHE A 837 -1.05 27.96 -15.92
CA PHE A 837 -2.09 28.96 -16.21
C PHE A 837 -3.38 28.45 -16.90
N ALA A 838 -3.41 27.23 -17.44
CA ALA A 838 -4.59 26.69 -18.12
C ALA A 838 -5.74 26.54 -17.11
N GLY A 839 -6.92 27.12 -17.40
CA GLY A 839 -8.08 27.09 -16.47
C GLY A 839 -7.83 27.80 -15.15
N GLY A 840 -6.95 28.80 -15.12
CA GLY A 840 -6.60 29.54 -13.92
C GLY A 840 -5.57 28.85 -13.02
N ASN A 841 -4.96 27.72 -13.45
CA ASN A 841 -4.03 26.95 -12.64
C ASN A 841 -2.81 27.78 -12.17
N ASN A 842 -2.31 27.39 -11.01
CA ASN A 842 -1.06 27.89 -10.45
C ASN A 842 0.15 27.40 -11.27
N ILE A 843 1.31 27.90 -10.93
CA ILE A 843 2.59 27.54 -11.53
C ILE A 843 3.60 27.15 -10.45
N THR A 844 4.55 26.34 -10.83
CA THR A 844 5.63 25.85 -9.98
C THR A 844 6.96 26.54 -10.33
N PRO A 845 7.99 26.45 -9.47
CA PRO A 845 9.33 26.97 -9.77
C PRO A 845 9.93 26.46 -11.09
N PHE A 846 9.50 25.30 -11.58
CA PHE A 846 9.90 24.75 -12.87
C PHE A 846 9.65 25.72 -14.03
N SER A 847 8.63 26.56 -13.94
CA SER A 847 8.26 27.57 -14.96
C SER A 847 9.13 28.84 -14.95
N LEU A 848 9.97 29.03 -13.91
CA LEU A 848 10.84 30.23 -13.83
C LEU A 848 11.87 30.27 -14.96
N ASN A 849 12.34 29.13 -15.42
CA ASN A 849 13.28 29.01 -16.55
C ASN A 849 12.57 28.54 -17.82
N SER A 850 11.46 29.21 -18.15
CA SER A 850 10.72 28.96 -19.38
C SER A 850 11.44 29.47 -20.63
N TRP A 851 11.13 28.84 -21.75
CA TRP A 851 11.71 29.22 -23.04
C TRP A 851 11.29 30.64 -23.43
N THR A 852 12.29 31.45 -23.79
CA THR A 852 12.21 32.72 -24.50
C THR A 852 13.31 32.74 -25.56
N PRO A 853 13.32 33.67 -26.54
CA PRO A 853 14.42 33.76 -27.50
C PRO A 853 15.79 33.89 -26.83
N GLU A 854 15.87 34.55 -25.65
CA GLU A 854 17.09 34.76 -24.86
C GLU A 854 17.52 33.50 -24.10
N THR A 855 16.57 32.69 -23.66
CA THR A 855 16.81 31.45 -22.89
C THR A 855 16.75 30.19 -23.75
N ALA A 856 16.66 30.32 -25.07
CA ALA A 856 16.42 29.21 -26.00
C ALA A 856 17.34 28.00 -25.84
N LEU A 857 18.59 28.20 -25.39
CA LEU A 857 19.60 27.15 -25.18
C LEU A 857 19.66 26.65 -23.74
N THR A 858 19.05 27.34 -22.78
CA THR A 858 19.15 27.06 -21.34
C THR A 858 17.82 26.79 -20.68
N ALA A 859 16.71 27.02 -21.38
CA ALA A 859 15.37 26.80 -20.88
C ALA A 859 15.16 25.33 -20.48
N THR A 860 14.51 25.11 -19.32
CA THR A 860 14.14 23.79 -18.79
C THR A 860 12.65 23.51 -18.90
N SER A 861 11.84 24.53 -19.22
CA SER A 861 10.40 24.37 -19.47
C SER A 861 9.99 25.05 -20.79
N PRO A 862 8.87 24.61 -21.41
CA PRO A 862 8.39 25.21 -22.67
C PRO A 862 8.01 26.68 -22.47
N ARG A 863 7.78 27.39 -23.61
CA ARG A 863 7.21 28.74 -23.54
C ARG A 863 5.93 28.76 -22.70
N LEU A 864 5.74 29.80 -21.94
CA LEU A 864 4.51 30.02 -21.18
C LEU A 864 3.36 30.47 -22.10
N THR A 865 2.16 29.97 -21.82
CA THR A 865 0.93 30.33 -22.51
C THR A 865 -0.24 30.29 -21.55
N THR A 866 -1.20 31.19 -21.72
CA THR A 866 -2.48 31.19 -20.99
C THR A 866 -3.57 30.39 -21.72
N GLN A 867 -3.26 29.92 -22.94
CA GLN A 867 -4.16 29.15 -23.78
C GLN A 867 -3.88 27.65 -23.64
N THR A 868 -4.87 26.83 -23.94
CA THR A 868 -4.67 25.37 -24.01
C THR A 868 -3.69 25.03 -25.14
N ASN A 869 -2.58 24.39 -24.80
CA ASN A 869 -1.57 23.94 -25.75
C ASN A 869 -1.49 22.40 -25.71
N LEU A 870 -2.31 21.74 -26.54
CA LEU A 870 -2.37 20.29 -26.60
C LEU A 870 -1.05 19.63 -27.08
N ASN A 871 -0.18 20.38 -27.79
CA ASN A 871 1.13 19.87 -28.17
C ASN A 871 2.05 19.69 -26.95
N ASN A 872 2.17 20.74 -26.13
CA ASN A 872 3.07 20.70 -24.97
C ASN A 872 2.59 19.75 -23.85
N THR A 873 1.30 19.40 -23.83
CA THR A 873 0.72 18.52 -22.80
C THR A 873 0.73 17.05 -23.19
N GLN A 874 1.22 16.71 -24.41
CA GLN A 874 1.30 15.30 -24.81
C GLN A 874 2.20 14.50 -23.88
N SER A 875 1.79 13.26 -23.64
CA SER A 875 2.62 12.28 -22.96
C SER A 875 3.93 12.12 -23.71
N SER A 876 5.05 12.43 -23.07
CA SER A 876 6.38 12.43 -23.70
C SER A 876 7.46 12.14 -22.66
N ASP A 877 8.66 11.79 -23.12
CA ASP A 877 9.84 11.64 -22.25
C ASP A 877 10.25 12.95 -21.57
N PHE A 878 9.80 14.09 -22.07
CA PHE A 878 9.99 15.38 -21.42
C PHE A 878 9.27 15.43 -20.06
N TRP A 879 8.05 14.92 -19.98
CA TRP A 879 7.21 14.89 -18.77
C TRP A 879 7.34 13.60 -17.96
N MET A 880 8.02 12.60 -18.51
CA MET A 880 8.32 11.34 -17.83
C MET A 880 9.70 11.44 -17.18
N LYS A 881 9.72 11.42 -15.83
CA LYS A 881 10.94 11.56 -15.03
C LYS A 881 11.35 10.23 -14.42
N ASP A 882 12.63 10.12 -14.06
CA ASP A 882 13.17 8.97 -13.32
C ASP A 882 12.64 9.01 -11.89
N GLY A 883 11.72 8.10 -11.57
CA GLY A 883 11.11 7.96 -10.25
C GLY A 883 11.91 7.08 -9.28
N SER A 884 13.20 6.88 -9.53
CA SER A 884 14.10 6.17 -8.61
C SER A 884 14.36 6.99 -7.35
N PHE A 885 14.43 6.31 -6.19
CA PHE A 885 14.76 6.96 -4.93
C PHE A 885 15.49 6.02 -3.98
N ILE A 886 16.16 6.60 -2.98
CA ILE A 886 16.63 5.94 -1.76
C ILE A 886 16.01 6.68 -0.58
N LYS A 887 15.44 5.94 0.38
CA LYS A 887 14.75 6.51 1.55
C LYS A 887 15.27 5.88 2.84
N LEU A 888 15.57 6.71 3.85
CA LEU A 888 15.81 6.24 5.22
C LEU A 888 14.45 6.01 5.88
N ARG A 889 13.99 4.75 5.84
CA ARG A 889 12.67 4.33 6.32
C ARG A 889 12.55 4.31 7.83
N SER A 890 13.57 3.81 8.52
CA SER A 890 13.62 3.83 9.98
C SER A 890 15.03 4.03 10.50
N LEU A 891 15.13 4.76 11.59
CA LEU A 891 16.35 4.93 12.39
C LEU A 891 15.94 4.89 13.85
N GLU A 892 16.47 3.94 14.61
CA GLU A 892 16.21 3.84 16.04
C GLU A 892 17.52 3.75 16.83
N LEU A 893 17.64 4.59 17.86
CA LEU A 893 18.73 4.55 18.83
C LEU A 893 18.12 4.27 20.21
N GLY A 894 18.50 3.15 20.81
CA GLY A 894 18.01 2.70 22.10
C GLY A 894 19.10 2.61 23.16
N TYR A 895 18.68 2.68 24.41
CA TYR A 895 19.50 2.37 25.57
C TYR A 895 18.72 1.54 26.60
N THR A 896 19.21 0.34 26.86
CA THR A 896 18.68 -0.53 27.90
C THR A 896 19.42 -0.24 29.20
N LEU A 897 18.69 0.21 30.21
CA LEU A 897 19.23 0.54 31.51
C LEU A 897 19.83 -0.70 32.18
N PRO A 898 20.98 -0.59 32.87
CA PRO A 898 21.50 -1.67 33.67
C PRO A 898 20.49 -2.09 34.77
N GLN A 899 20.49 -3.38 35.12
CA GLN A 899 19.61 -3.88 36.17
C GLN A 899 19.92 -3.21 37.51
N VAL A 900 18.99 -2.45 38.03
CA VAL A 900 19.14 -1.70 39.29
C VAL A 900 18.49 -2.49 40.41
N VAL A 901 19.23 -2.68 41.54
CA VAL A 901 18.85 -3.57 42.67
C VAL A 901 17.51 -3.22 43.29
N PHE A 902 17.10 -1.94 43.29
CA PHE A 902 15.80 -1.52 43.84
C PHE A 902 14.60 -1.80 42.95
N LEU A 903 14.83 -2.16 41.65
CA LEU A 903 13.80 -2.53 40.70
C LEU A 903 13.62 -4.07 40.57
N LYS A 904 13.70 -4.81 41.65
CA LYS A 904 13.64 -6.30 41.65
C LYS A 904 12.46 -6.94 40.92
N LYS A 905 11.40 -6.18 40.67
CA LYS A 905 10.21 -6.63 39.91
C LYS A 905 10.25 -6.26 38.45
N ILE A 906 11.22 -5.46 38.01
CA ILE A 906 11.38 -5.01 36.62
C ILE A 906 12.57 -5.76 36.03
N ASN A 907 12.32 -6.48 34.94
CA ASN A 907 13.35 -7.25 34.23
C ASN A 907 14.21 -6.37 33.34
N SER A 908 13.62 -5.39 32.65
CA SER A 908 14.35 -4.43 31.83
C SER A 908 13.56 -3.15 31.62
N ILE A 909 14.30 -2.04 31.46
CA ILE A 909 13.78 -0.75 31.01
C ILE A 909 14.64 -0.33 29.80
N ARG A 910 14.03 -0.07 28.65
CA ARG A 910 14.68 0.47 27.48
C ARG A 910 14.02 1.78 27.09
N VAL A 911 14.82 2.83 26.94
CA VAL A 911 14.43 4.12 26.37
C VAL A 911 15.00 4.23 24.96
N TYR A 912 14.29 4.84 24.04
CA TYR A 912 14.76 4.96 22.66
C TYR A 912 14.20 6.19 21.97
N ALA A 913 14.95 6.67 20.98
CA ALA A 913 14.50 7.64 19.99
C ALA A 913 14.34 6.93 18.64
N ASN A 914 13.24 7.21 17.95
CA ASN A 914 12.93 6.59 16.67
C ASN A 914 12.56 7.67 15.65
N GLY A 915 13.06 7.52 14.43
CA GLY A 915 12.69 8.33 13.27
C GLY A 915 12.17 7.45 12.14
N THR A 916 11.12 7.89 11.47
CA THR A 916 10.52 7.19 10.31
C THR A 916 10.45 8.10 9.11
N ASN A 917 10.82 7.60 7.91
CA ASN A 917 10.84 8.34 6.64
C ASN A 917 11.64 9.66 6.72
N LEU A 918 12.78 9.66 7.41
CA LEU A 918 13.51 10.90 7.76
C LEU A 918 14.07 11.63 6.54
N PHE A 919 14.59 10.89 5.57
CA PHE A 919 15.23 11.44 4.38
C PHE A 919 14.84 10.64 3.15
N ILE A 920 14.71 11.35 2.03
CA ILE A 920 14.59 10.80 0.69
C ILE A 920 15.65 11.45 -0.20
N TRP A 921 16.25 10.65 -1.08
CA TRP A 921 17.15 11.08 -2.14
C TRP A 921 16.58 10.59 -3.45
N ASP A 922 16.17 11.49 -4.30
CA ASP A 922 15.59 11.23 -5.61
C ASP A 922 16.04 12.26 -6.66
N LYS A 923 15.40 12.26 -7.82
CA LYS A 923 15.69 13.16 -8.95
C LYS A 923 14.50 14.03 -9.33
N ILE A 924 13.50 14.13 -8.47
CA ILE A 924 12.28 14.89 -8.73
C ILE A 924 12.34 16.18 -7.92
N ASP A 925 12.35 17.30 -8.61
CA ASP A 925 12.33 18.61 -7.95
C ASP A 925 10.92 18.95 -7.46
N SER A 926 10.81 19.39 -6.22
CA SER A 926 9.59 19.95 -5.60
C SER A 926 8.40 18.99 -5.46
N LEU A 927 8.62 17.68 -5.60
CA LEU A 927 7.61 16.63 -5.39
C LEU A 927 8.29 15.37 -4.85
N GLU A 928 7.62 14.70 -3.95
CA GLU A 928 8.12 13.44 -3.36
C GLU A 928 8.00 12.29 -4.37
N ALA A 929 9.12 11.63 -4.70
CA ALA A 929 9.20 10.68 -5.81
C ALA A 929 8.37 9.40 -5.62
N GLU A 930 8.13 8.96 -4.39
CA GLU A 930 7.33 7.76 -4.12
C GLU A 930 5.85 8.00 -4.42
N ASN A 931 5.34 9.20 -4.07
CA ASN A 931 3.95 9.58 -4.24
C ASN A 931 3.81 10.94 -4.94
N LEU A 932 3.80 10.95 -6.26
CA LEU A 932 3.47 12.13 -7.05
C LEU A 932 1.99 12.48 -7.04
N SER A 933 1.15 11.71 -6.35
CA SER A 933 -0.27 12.00 -6.27
C SER A 933 -0.46 13.35 -5.57
N MET A 934 -1.34 14.18 -6.08
CA MET A 934 -1.73 15.45 -5.45
C MET A 934 -2.69 15.18 -4.28
N GLY A 935 -2.30 14.22 -3.42
CA GLY A 935 -3.04 13.84 -2.24
C GLY A 935 -2.31 14.28 -0.97
N TYR A 936 -2.76 13.75 0.15
CA TYR A 936 -2.13 14.02 1.45
C TYR A 936 -0.65 13.60 1.43
N PRO A 937 0.29 14.49 1.87
CA PRO A 937 1.72 14.21 1.78
C PRO A 937 2.11 12.99 2.62
N LEU A 938 3.14 12.27 2.19
CA LEU A 938 3.74 11.23 3.02
C LEU A 938 4.34 11.85 4.28
N MET A 939 4.25 11.11 5.40
CA MET A 939 4.65 11.63 6.70
C MET A 939 6.01 11.09 7.11
N LYS A 940 6.86 11.97 7.66
CA LYS A 940 8.02 11.64 8.47
C LYS A 940 7.70 11.86 9.94
N SER A 941 8.27 11.06 10.82
CA SER A 941 8.05 11.22 12.26
C SER A 941 9.32 11.06 13.07
N VAL A 942 9.37 11.75 14.20
CA VAL A 942 10.39 11.58 15.24
C VAL A 942 9.67 11.32 16.56
N SER A 943 10.05 10.27 17.28
CA SER A 943 9.39 9.86 18.51
C SER A 943 10.37 9.40 19.57
N LEU A 944 9.95 9.52 20.82
CA LEU A 944 10.59 8.93 21.99
C LEU A 944 9.75 7.79 22.52
N GLY A 945 10.40 6.72 22.90
CA GLY A 945 9.71 5.53 23.41
C GLY A 945 10.32 4.95 24.66
N LEU A 946 9.48 4.23 25.37
CA LEU A 946 9.81 3.54 26.62
C LEU A 946 9.24 2.11 26.54
N ASN A 947 10.10 1.14 26.80
CA ASN A 947 9.71 -0.26 26.92
C ASN A 947 10.09 -0.80 28.29
N ILE A 948 9.13 -1.30 29.07
CA ILE A 948 9.31 -1.86 30.40
C ILE A 948 8.87 -3.31 30.38
N VAL A 949 9.71 -4.22 30.86
CA VAL A 949 9.40 -5.64 31.03
C VAL A 949 9.48 -5.98 32.51
N PHE A 950 8.37 -6.52 33.06
CA PHE A 950 8.23 -6.91 34.44
C PHE A 950 8.42 -8.42 34.64
#